data_b67fb363ec9f1bf1847736bb86f692dd
#
_entry.id   b67fb363ec9f1bf1847736bb86f692dd
#
_cell.length_a   1.000
_cell.length_b   1.000
_cell.length_c   1.000
_cell.angle_alpha   90.00
_cell.angle_beta   90.00
_cell.angle_gamma   90.00
#
_symmetry.space_group_name_H-M   'P 1'
#
loop_
_entity.id
_entity.type
_entity.pdbx_description
1 polymer ?
#
loop_
_entity_poly.entity_id
_entity_poly.type
_entity_poly.pdbx_seq_one_letter_code
_entity_poly.pdbx_strand_id
1 'polypeptide(L)'
;MEPLPQHLPTDRRFPRLWFEHLVIFSEPDETHVIRTIPFRRGLNLVWAKEPTAGSAKGTRAAGHGVGKTSLCLLLRFCLGDASKAVADLREELLSEFAQGGVIAVIHADGQPFTLCRYFNPHKEGIACTGTDTAGIWNHPVEESDRAFLRKLADGMMTPVFPKNIPETNQTIEWKHVLAWISRDQGSRFKSFFAWREGEGTGLQRGRQDPPIVMRAVLGLLDRGESDLLVRIAALEEDLKRSQQKTEVLLQEPMLIRHRIESNLRARGNLPDDFPIRTDDLFADSVERHIKAASGEAAARLATWNAKQEEDDQAVADLRANLKALQNEFDRAQAEYDLADAAKRQDEDAFRSIGTQLLNLRQLSGHCKEGNLPFSQCQHVQAEIAKLEQASLHDVRDKKNLQQVMADSAARAGGALTRKNDLQHKIEAMQRQEKLLVTAQQKTRLARRTAEIEANRWPDLLDELDRWEQAAGSAQAKADIDASRTESNRIEGELNSARTKLALLQQDRSEREKTLAHITDDLTCQLLPDGAIGTFDPRDEARPFRLSMRGGEAYRVLEVLLGDIACLLDSSSPESALPGLFIHDCPREADMSTGLYENYLSLIDLLQKERRMDGEPYFQYIITTTTPPPAALQNKDVCLALYPSSEEGLLFGKRFHDGRRMSLEGTEDIN
;
A
#
# COMPACT_ATOMS: atom_id res chain seq x y z
N MET A 1 -2.26 30.27 50.87
CA MET A 1 -2.78 29.21 49.98
C MET A 1 -3.49 28.21 50.90
N GLU A 2 -4.77 28.00 50.67
CA GLU A 2 -5.52 27.01 51.44
C GLU A 2 -5.08 25.57 51.02
N PRO A 3 -5.08 24.62 51.98
CA PRO A 3 -4.69 23.25 51.66
C PRO A 3 -5.58 22.67 50.57
N LEU A 4 -4.99 21.93 49.65
CA LEU A 4 -5.73 21.21 48.58
C LEU A 4 -6.72 20.21 49.20
N PRO A 5 -7.92 20.05 48.59
CA PRO A 5 -8.94 19.18 49.16
C PRO A 5 -8.50 17.72 49.29
N GLN A 6 -9.03 17.06 50.31
CA GLN A 6 -8.70 15.68 50.71
C GLN A 6 -9.26 14.59 49.78
N HIS A 7 -9.84 14.93 48.63
CA HIS A 7 -10.61 14.01 47.79
C HIS A 7 -9.81 13.29 46.69
N LEU A 8 -8.47 13.40 46.70
CA LEU A 8 -7.66 12.71 45.71
C LEU A 8 -7.51 11.22 46.07
N PRO A 9 -7.71 10.32 45.11
CA PRO A 9 -7.44 8.90 45.32
C PRO A 9 -5.95 8.70 45.67
N THR A 10 -5.66 7.98 46.76
CA THR A 10 -4.31 7.83 47.30
C THR A 10 -3.81 6.38 47.32
N ASP A 11 -4.35 5.54 46.39
CA ASP A 11 -4.10 4.10 46.52
C ASP A 11 -2.77 3.65 45.91
N ARG A 12 -2.22 4.38 44.94
CA ARG A 12 -0.90 4.08 44.38
C ARG A 12 0.20 4.89 45.05
N ARG A 13 1.20 4.19 45.56
CA ARG A 13 2.32 4.80 46.31
C ARG A 13 3.42 5.39 45.42
N PHE A 14 3.46 5.02 44.13
CA PHE A 14 4.46 5.44 43.14
C PHE A 14 3.85 5.52 41.73
N PRO A 15 4.45 6.30 40.85
CA PRO A 15 4.04 6.28 39.43
C PRO A 15 4.24 4.88 38.86
N ARG A 16 3.32 4.44 38.00
CA ARG A 16 3.47 3.15 37.30
C ARG A 16 4.70 3.13 36.43
N LEU A 17 5.05 4.30 35.86
CA LEU A 17 6.19 4.48 34.95
C LEU A 17 6.92 5.79 35.30
N TRP A 18 8.23 5.70 35.49
CA TRP A 18 9.06 6.89 35.69
C TRP A 18 10.52 6.60 35.35
N PHE A 19 11.26 7.64 34.98
CA PHE A 19 12.70 7.61 34.70
C PHE A 19 13.50 7.95 35.95
N GLU A 20 14.55 7.19 36.24
CA GLU A 20 15.53 7.53 37.26
C GLU A 20 16.78 8.17 36.63
N HIS A 21 17.28 7.60 35.51
CA HIS A 21 18.42 8.13 34.78
C HIS A 21 18.24 7.99 33.29
N LEU A 22 18.86 8.90 32.54
CA LEU A 22 19.14 8.76 31.12
C LEU A 22 20.62 9.03 30.88
N VAL A 23 21.33 8.06 30.32
CA VAL A 23 22.73 8.18 29.90
C VAL A 23 22.81 8.18 28.39
N ILE A 24 23.48 9.19 27.82
CA ILE A 24 23.75 9.28 26.37
C ILE A 24 25.21 8.90 26.18
N PHE A 25 25.51 8.00 25.27
CA PHE A 25 26.87 7.55 24.98
C PHE A 25 27.15 7.58 23.47
N SER A 26 28.42 7.84 23.10
CA SER A 26 28.87 7.81 21.70
C SER A 26 29.38 6.43 21.28
N GLU A 27 29.90 5.65 22.22
CA GLU A 27 30.34 4.27 22.06
C GLU A 27 29.93 3.46 23.30
N PRO A 28 29.75 2.14 23.21
CA PRO A 28 29.30 1.31 24.33
C PRO A 28 30.43 1.05 25.34
N ASP A 29 30.88 2.11 25.99
CA ASP A 29 31.97 2.15 26.95
C ASP A 29 31.72 3.28 27.97
N GLU A 30 32.12 3.10 29.21
CA GLU A 30 31.97 4.09 30.28
C GLU A 30 32.77 5.40 30.02
N THR A 31 33.89 5.29 29.33
CA THR A 31 34.72 6.46 28.96
C THR A 31 34.11 7.31 27.86
N HIS A 32 33.12 6.79 27.14
CA HIS A 32 32.46 7.44 26.01
C HIS A 32 31.05 7.92 26.36
N VAL A 33 30.76 8.09 27.63
CA VAL A 33 29.51 8.71 28.09
C VAL A 33 29.55 10.20 27.79
N ILE A 34 28.60 10.67 26.98
CA ILE A 34 28.45 12.08 26.62
C ILE A 34 27.78 12.84 27.78
N ARG A 35 26.69 12.26 28.33
CA ARG A 35 25.90 12.91 29.36
C ARG A 35 25.11 11.90 30.20
N THR A 36 25.07 12.14 31.50
CA THR A 36 24.16 11.48 32.44
C THR A 36 23.17 12.49 32.99
N ILE A 37 21.88 12.20 32.86
CA ILE A 37 20.79 13.05 33.29
C ILE A 37 20.02 12.31 34.39
N PRO A 38 20.10 12.76 35.64
CA PRO A 38 19.31 12.20 36.73
C PRO A 38 17.90 12.76 36.67
N PHE A 39 16.92 11.89 36.89
CA PHE A 39 15.54 12.27 37.11
C PHE A 39 15.09 11.79 38.50
N ARG A 40 13.98 12.33 38.96
CA ARG A 40 13.38 11.96 40.23
C ARG A 40 11.85 11.97 40.11
N ARG A 41 11.16 11.39 41.03
CA ARG A 41 9.72 11.58 41.16
C ARG A 41 9.41 13.06 41.47
N GLY A 42 8.23 13.54 41.06
CA GLY A 42 7.86 14.95 41.09
C GLY A 42 8.33 15.74 39.88
N LEU A 43 8.60 17.03 40.06
CA LEU A 43 8.97 17.96 39.00
C LEU A 43 10.44 17.82 38.61
N ASN A 44 10.69 17.73 37.31
CA ASN A 44 12.00 17.72 36.67
C ASN A 44 12.04 18.79 35.60
N LEU A 45 12.83 19.82 35.81
CA LEU A 45 12.99 20.93 34.90
C LEU A 45 14.23 20.77 34.03
N VAL A 46 14.07 20.86 32.73
CA VAL A 46 15.18 20.96 31.77
C VAL A 46 15.21 22.39 31.26
N TRP A 47 16.17 23.16 31.80
CA TRP A 47 16.25 24.59 31.55
C TRP A 47 17.28 24.91 30.48
N ALA A 48 16.85 25.43 29.33
CA ALA A 48 17.72 26.01 28.32
C ALA A 48 17.95 27.50 28.63
N LYS A 49 19.10 27.82 29.18
CA LYS A 49 19.46 29.18 29.54
C LYS A 49 19.70 30.05 28.30
N GLU A 50 19.09 31.22 28.26
CA GLU A 50 19.41 32.22 27.24
C GLU A 50 20.80 32.77 27.45
N PRO A 51 21.57 33.10 26.38
CA PRO A 51 22.83 33.76 26.51
C PRO A 51 22.62 35.16 27.15
N THR A 52 23.39 35.45 28.19
CA THR A 52 23.38 36.78 28.82
C THR A 52 23.68 37.88 27.78
N ALA A 53 22.91 38.96 27.80
CA ALA A 53 23.08 40.11 26.90
C ALA A 53 24.51 40.61 26.99
N GLY A 54 25.36 40.38 26.00
CA GLY A 54 26.77 40.81 25.96
C GLY A 54 27.74 39.76 25.38
N SER A 55 27.43 38.52 25.30
CA SER A 55 28.30 37.51 24.70
C SER A 55 28.05 37.35 23.20
N ALA A 56 29.04 37.81 22.44
CA ALA A 56 29.34 37.55 21.02
C ALA A 56 28.22 37.78 19.98
N LYS A 57 28.46 38.78 19.15
CA LYS A 57 27.87 39.00 17.84
C LYS A 57 27.92 37.67 17.04
N GLY A 58 26.78 36.98 16.90
CA GLY A 58 26.71 35.86 15.98
C GLY A 58 25.64 34.77 16.26
N THR A 59 25.11 34.64 17.46
CA THR A 59 24.12 33.61 17.78
C THR A 59 22.73 34.22 17.94
N ARG A 60 22.03 34.42 16.81
CA ARG A 60 20.59 34.79 16.76
C ARG A 60 19.64 33.65 17.13
N ALA A 61 20.13 32.52 17.59
CA ALA A 61 19.32 31.38 18.03
C ALA A 61 19.36 31.26 19.56
N ALA A 62 18.75 32.22 20.24
CA ALA A 62 18.57 32.18 21.69
C ALA A 62 17.77 30.95 22.08
N GLY A 63 18.35 30.02 22.83
CA GLY A 63 17.65 28.86 23.44
C GLY A 63 17.17 27.78 22.49
N HIS A 64 17.24 27.98 21.17
CA HIS A 64 16.90 26.99 20.16
C HIS A 64 18.12 26.17 19.71
N GLY A 65 17.97 24.85 19.54
CA GLY A 65 19.05 23.98 19.06
C GLY A 65 20.04 23.48 20.15
N VAL A 66 19.73 23.65 21.44
CA VAL A 66 20.54 23.07 22.53
C VAL A 66 20.19 21.61 22.88
N GLY A 67 19.13 21.04 22.28
CA GLY A 67 18.76 19.66 22.45
C GLY A 67 17.55 19.37 23.38
N LYS A 68 16.73 20.37 23.75
CA LYS A 68 15.53 20.19 24.59
C LYS A 68 14.55 19.18 23.97
N THR A 69 14.11 19.46 22.75
CA THR A 69 13.19 18.57 22.00
C THR A 69 13.82 17.21 21.77
N SER A 70 15.11 17.16 21.45
CA SER A 70 15.84 15.89 21.28
C SER A 70 15.83 15.06 22.56
N LEU A 71 15.94 15.69 23.76
CA LEU A 71 15.81 14.96 25.01
C LEU A 71 14.42 14.33 25.18
N CYS A 72 13.35 15.11 24.92
CA CYS A 72 11.99 14.57 24.97
C CYS A 72 11.80 13.41 23.99
N LEU A 73 12.35 13.51 22.77
CA LEU A 73 12.32 12.42 21.78
C LEU A 73 13.14 11.21 22.23
N LEU A 74 14.27 11.39 22.90
CA LEU A 74 15.06 10.28 23.47
C LEU A 74 14.29 9.54 24.58
N LEU A 75 13.59 10.28 25.45
CA LEU A 75 12.71 9.66 26.46
C LEU A 75 11.58 8.86 25.80
N ARG A 76 10.94 9.42 24.77
CA ARG A 76 9.93 8.72 23.96
C ARG A 76 10.53 7.48 23.27
N PHE A 77 11.73 7.59 22.73
CA PHE A 77 12.46 6.46 22.16
C PHE A 77 12.65 5.34 23.18
N CYS A 78 13.03 5.66 24.42
CA CYS A 78 13.17 4.68 25.50
C CYS A 78 11.83 4.03 25.90
N LEU A 79 10.69 4.64 25.59
CA LEU A 79 9.35 4.11 25.84
C LEU A 79 8.73 3.41 24.62
N GLY A 80 9.49 3.22 23.55
CA GLY A 80 9.05 2.47 22.37
C GLY A 80 8.33 3.28 21.31
N ASP A 81 8.44 4.61 21.35
CA ASP A 81 7.91 5.45 20.25
C ASP A 81 8.65 5.19 18.94
N ALA A 82 7.88 4.93 17.90
CA ALA A 82 8.34 4.72 16.53
C ALA A 82 7.87 5.82 15.57
N SER A 83 7.47 6.99 16.11
CA SER A 83 7.05 8.13 15.29
C SER A 83 8.18 8.62 14.39
N LYS A 84 7.80 9.30 13.30
CA LYS A 84 8.78 9.86 12.35
C LYS A 84 9.78 10.80 13.03
N ALA A 85 9.32 11.65 13.97
CA ALA A 85 10.20 12.56 14.69
C ALA A 85 11.31 11.83 15.46
N VAL A 86 10.99 10.67 16.08
CA VAL A 86 11.97 9.82 16.75
C VAL A 86 12.87 9.12 15.74
N ALA A 87 12.33 8.69 14.61
CA ALA A 87 13.11 8.04 13.54
C ALA A 87 14.11 9.02 12.92
N ASP A 88 13.66 10.24 12.60
CA ASP A 88 14.51 11.31 12.04
C ASP A 88 15.65 11.68 13.01
N LEU A 89 15.34 11.86 14.32
CA LEU A 89 16.37 12.09 15.33
C LEU A 89 17.39 10.94 15.40
N ARG A 90 16.92 9.69 15.33
CA ARG A 90 17.82 8.53 15.36
C ARG A 90 18.73 8.48 14.15
N GLU A 91 18.23 8.81 12.96
CA GLU A 91 19.03 8.88 11.74
C GLU A 91 20.11 9.98 11.85
N GLU A 92 19.75 11.14 12.37
CA GLU A 92 20.70 12.22 12.64
C GLU A 92 21.78 11.77 13.64
N LEU A 93 21.36 11.18 14.76
CA LEU A 93 22.29 10.69 15.79
C LEU A 93 23.17 9.54 15.31
N LEU A 94 22.64 8.66 14.46
CA LEU A 94 23.40 7.56 13.86
C LEU A 94 24.52 8.09 12.95
N SER A 95 24.27 9.17 12.21
CA SER A 95 25.28 9.79 11.35
C SER A 95 26.45 10.36 12.15
N GLU A 96 26.20 10.81 13.38
CA GLU A 96 27.17 11.44 14.26
C GLU A 96 27.84 10.46 15.25
N PHE A 97 27.09 9.43 15.67
CA PHE A 97 27.49 8.44 16.67
C PHE A 97 27.12 7.04 16.21
N ALA A 98 27.88 6.49 15.25
CA ALA A 98 27.58 5.22 14.59
C ALA A 98 27.43 4.02 15.56
N GLN A 99 28.10 4.07 16.72
CA GLN A 99 28.01 3.04 17.78
C GLN A 99 27.23 3.56 19.01
N GLY A 100 26.73 4.77 18.94
CA GLY A 100 26.08 5.44 20.04
C GLY A 100 24.68 4.96 20.36
N GLY A 101 24.18 5.40 21.50
CA GLY A 101 22.88 5.06 22.00
C GLY A 101 22.52 5.75 23.30
N VAL A 102 21.51 5.23 23.96
CA VAL A 102 21.06 5.66 25.29
C VAL A 102 20.90 4.47 26.21
N ILE A 103 21.19 4.72 27.50
CA ILE A 103 20.81 3.84 28.60
C ILE A 103 19.76 4.59 29.43
N ALA A 104 18.61 3.96 29.68
CA ALA A 104 17.57 4.50 30.55
C ALA A 104 17.32 3.56 31.71
N VAL A 105 17.34 4.12 32.93
CA VAL A 105 16.81 3.42 34.09
C VAL A 105 15.34 3.81 34.22
N ILE A 106 14.48 2.84 34.05
CA ILE A 106 13.02 2.99 34.00
C ILE A 106 12.41 2.13 35.10
N HIS A 107 11.56 2.74 35.90
CA HIS A 107 10.75 1.98 36.86
C HIS A 107 9.37 1.74 36.22
N ALA A 108 8.96 0.47 36.16
CA ALA A 108 7.65 0.04 35.69
C ALA A 108 6.94 -0.76 36.77
N ASP A 109 5.75 -0.30 37.21
CA ASP A 109 4.95 -0.88 38.27
C ASP A 109 5.80 -1.24 39.54
N GLY A 110 6.73 -0.34 39.90
CA GLY A 110 7.59 -0.44 41.06
C GLY A 110 8.86 -1.28 40.88
N GLN A 111 9.08 -1.87 39.73
CA GLN A 111 10.29 -2.61 39.41
C GLN A 111 11.24 -1.78 38.56
N PRO A 112 12.53 -1.67 38.93
CA PRO A 112 13.52 -0.98 38.12
C PRO A 112 14.03 -1.88 37.00
N PHE A 113 14.26 -1.26 35.83
CA PHE A 113 14.85 -1.88 34.67
C PHE A 113 15.89 -0.92 34.05
N THR A 114 17.03 -1.48 33.68
CA THR A 114 18.04 -0.77 32.89
C THR A 114 17.90 -1.20 31.43
N LEU A 115 17.63 -0.24 30.56
CA LEU A 115 17.38 -0.42 29.14
C LEU A 115 18.48 0.28 28.33
N CYS A 116 19.27 -0.46 27.55
CA CYS A 116 20.23 0.11 26.59
C CYS A 116 19.66 -0.01 25.17
N ARG A 117 19.58 1.13 24.48
CA ARG A 117 19.12 1.19 23.08
C ARG A 117 20.11 1.92 22.19
N TYR A 118 20.40 1.35 21.04
CA TYR A 118 21.31 1.96 20.06
C TYR A 118 20.56 2.83 19.06
N PHE A 119 21.22 3.87 18.55
CA PHE A 119 20.69 4.67 17.45
C PHE A 119 20.62 3.85 16.16
N ASN A 120 21.57 2.92 15.97
CA ASN A 120 21.55 1.99 14.84
C ASN A 120 20.34 1.02 14.96
N PRO A 121 19.38 1.03 14.01
CA PRO A 121 18.19 0.17 14.06
C PRO A 121 18.51 -1.32 13.88
N HIS A 122 19.70 -1.66 13.36
CA HIS A 122 20.14 -3.03 13.15
C HIS A 122 20.90 -3.60 14.35
N LYS A 123 21.29 -2.77 15.31
CA LYS A 123 21.93 -3.22 16.54
C LYS A 123 20.87 -3.47 17.60
N GLU A 124 20.85 -4.67 18.14
CA GLU A 124 19.91 -5.06 19.18
C GLU A 124 20.31 -4.45 20.51
N GLY A 125 19.35 -3.86 21.21
CA GLY A 125 19.52 -3.34 22.54
C GLY A 125 19.30 -4.42 23.61
N ILE A 126 19.56 -4.07 24.87
CA ILE A 126 19.53 -4.97 26.01
C ILE A 126 18.62 -4.36 27.09
N ALA A 127 17.81 -5.18 27.74
CA ALA A 127 17.09 -4.82 28.96
C ALA A 127 17.45 -5.81 30.06
N CYS A 128 17.71 -5.27 31.27
CA CYS A 128 17.97 -6.04 32.47
C CYS A 128 17.20 -5.48 33.65
N THR A 129 16.94 -6.32 34.65
CA THR A 129 16.34 -5.92 35.92
C THR A 129 17.37 -5.19 36.78
N GLY A 130 16.97 -4.12 37.44
CA GLY A 130 17.84 -3.31 38.32
C GLY A 130 18.15 -1.93 37.80
N THR A 131 19.02 -1.22 38.53
CA THR A 131 19.39 0.20 38.26
C THR A 131 20.85 0.35 37.84
N ASP A 132 21.59 -0.75 37.69
CA ASP A 132 23.00 -0.67 37.36
C ASP A 132 23.20 -0.32 35.90
N THR A 133 23.77 0.84 35.65
CA THR A 133 24.12 1.33 34.32
C THR A 133 25.57 1.00 33.96
N ALA A 134 26.40 0.72 34.96
CA ALA A 134 27.82 0.41 34.76
C ALA A 134 27.95 -1.01 34.18
N GLY A 135 28.67 -1.11 33.07
CA GLY A 135 28.94 -2.41 32.46
C GLY A 135 27.75 -3.09 31.78
N ILE A 136 26.60 -2.40 31.60
CA ILE A 136 25.44 -3.00 30.90
C ILE A 136 25.83 -3.59 29.52
N TRP A 137 26.81 -3.04 28.86
CA TRP A 137 27.33 -3.54 27.57
C TRP A 137 27.98 -4.93 27.67
N ASN A 138 28.41 -5.33 28.89
CA ASN A 138 29.08 -6.59 29.18
C ASN A 138 28.14 -7.59 29.90
N HIS A 139 26.93 -7.16 30.25
CA HIS A 139 25.93 -8.04 30.86
C HIS A 139 25.45 -9.08 29.85
N PRO A 140 25.21 -10.34 30.28
CA PRO A 140 24.51 -11.28 29.45
C PRO A 140 23.12 -10.71 29.10
N VAL A 141 22.70 -10.84 27.85
CA VAL A 141 21.40 -10.37 27.38
C VAL A 141 20.31 -11.15 28.11
N GLU A 142 19.69 -10.55 29.12
CA GLU A 142 18.54 -11.13 29.80
C GLU A 142 17.32 -11.08 28.88
N GLU A 143 17.10 -9.93 28.25
CA GLU A 143 16.01 -9.69 27.31
C GLU A 143 16.42 -8.64 26.28
N SER A 144 15.91 -8.76 25.04
CA SER A 144 16.12 -7.71 24.04
C SER A 144 15.27 -6.48 24.36
N ASP A 145 15.77 -5.29 24.00
CA ASP A 145 15.06 -4.02 24.16
C ASP A 145 13.65 -4.06 23.54
N ARG A 146 13.51 -4.73 22.40
CA ARG A 146 12.22 -4.86 21.68
C ARG A 146 11.22 -5.75 22.42
N ALA A 147 11.71 -6.82 23.04
CA ALA A 147 10.86 -7.71 23.81
C ALA A 147 10.41 -7.03 25.11
N PHE A 148 11.33 -6.35 25.78
CA PHE A 148 11.04 -5.54 26.98
C PHE A 148 10.00 -4.46 26.69
N LEU A 149 10.17 -3.68 25.60
CA LEU A 149 9.23 -2.60 25.27
C LEU A 149 7.83 -3.11 24.92
N ARG A 150 7.71 -4.29 24.32
CA ARG A 150 6.40 -4.93 24.13
C ARG A 150 5.75 -5.29 25.47
N LYS A 151 6.49 -5.93 26.39
CA LYS A 151 6.00 -6.25 27.71
C LYS A 151 5.62 -5.00 28.53
N LEU A 152 6.43 -3.94 28.42
CA LEU A 152 6.14 -2.64 29.03
C LEU A 152 4.80 -2.08 28.51
N ALA A 153 4.64 -2.03 27.17
CA ALA A 153 3.42 -1.56 26.54
C ALA A 153 2.20 -2.39 26.96
N ASP A 154 2.30 -3.72 26.91
CA ASP A 154 1.22 -4.62 27.31
C ASP A 154 0.86 -4.45 28.81
N GLY A 155 1.87 -4.32 29.69
CA GLY A 155 1.69 -4.06 31.11
C GLY A 155 0.97 -2.73 31.37
N MET A 156 1.42 -1.65 30.70
CA MET A 156 0.80 -0.33 30.84
C MET A 156 -0.66 -0.33 30.33
N MET A 157 -0.94 -1.08 29.26
CA MET A 157 -2.28 -1.16 28.68
C MET A 157 -3.21 -2.15 29.38
N THR A 158 -2.72 -2.96 30.31
CA THR A 158 -3.53 -3.97 31.04
C THR A 158 -4.78 -3.37 31.71
N PRO A 159 -4.74 -2.21 32.40
CA PRO A 159 -5.92 -1.64 33.05
C PRO A 159 -6.92 -0.96 32.07
N VAL A 160 -6.52 -0.68 30.84
CA VAL A 160 -7.39 0.04 29.91
C VAL A 160 -8.65 -0.77 29.58
N PHE A 161 -9.81 -0.13 29.71
CA PHE A 161 -11.10 -0.71 29.34
C PHE A 161 -12.00 0.37 28.71
N PRO A 162 -12.67 0.08 27.58
CA PRO A 162 -12.52 -1.11 26.76
C PRO A 162 -11.16 -1.16 26.03
N LYS A 163 -10.74 -2.36 25.57
CA LYS A 163 -9.50 -2.53 24.82
C LYS A 163 -9.59 -1.95 23.42
N ASN A 164 -10.77 -1.92 22.85
CA ASN A 164 -11.05 -1.38 21.54
C ASN A 164 -11.99 -0.20 21.65
N ILE A 165 -11.85 0.76 20.73
CA ILE A 165 -12.81 1.84 20.56
C ILE A 165 -14.14 1.20 20.12
N PRO A 166 -15.25 1.38 20.85
CA PRO A 166 -16.47 0.62 20.63
C PRO A 166 -17.04 0.71 19.21
N GLU A 167 -16.94 1.87 18.60
CA GLU A 167 -17.60 2.14 17.31
C GLU A 167 -16.75 1.76 16.09
N THR A 168 -15.41 1.82 16.20
CA THR A 168 -14.49 1.48 15.10
C THR A 168 -13.83 0.13 15.27
N ASN A 169 -13.98 -0.49 16.44
CA ASN A 169 -13.27 -1.70 16.86
C ASN A 169 -11.73 -1.58 16.76
N GLN A 170 -11.20 -0.35 16.64
CA GLN A 170 -9.77 -0.10 16.64
C GLN A 170 -9.19 -0.31 18.03
N THR A 171 -8.11 -1.08 18.12
CA THR A 171 -7.42 -1.33 19.40
C THR A 171 -6.81 -0.06 19.96
N ILE A 172 -7.03 0.20 21.25
CA ILE A 172 -6.36 1.26 21.99
C ILE A 172 -4.97 0.75 22.37
N GLU A 173 -3.94 1.35 21.79
CA GLU A 173 -2.56 0.91 21.90
C GLU A 173 -1.74 1.89 22.75
N TRP A 174 -0.60 1.42 23.27
CA TRP A 174 0.35 2.22 24.03
C TRP A 174 0.78 3.52 23.30
N LYS A 175 0.92 3.48 21.97
CA LYS A 175 1.25 4.68 21.18
C LYS A 175 0.27 5.84 21.38
N HIS A 176 -1.02 5.56 21.61
CA HIS A 176 -2.03 6.58 21.88
C HIS A 176 -1.82 7.25 23.23
N VAL A 177 -1.52 6.46 24.26
CA VAL A 177 -1.20 6.95 25.61
C VAL A 177 0.12 7.71 25.59
N LEU A 178 1.14 7.16 24.93
CA LEU A 178 2.46 7.79 24.82
C LEU A 178 2.41 9.14 24.11
N ALA A 179 1.62 9.26 23.03
CA ALA A 179 1.40 10.52 22.35
C ALA A 179 0.72 11.57 23.26
N TRP A 180 -0.20 11.14 24.12
CA TRP A 180 -0.87 12.03 25.07
C TRP A 180 0.06 12.49 26.18
N ILE A 181 0.75 11.58 26.86
CA ILE A 181 1.61 11.90 28.01
C ILE A 181 2.92 12.63 27.62
N SER A 182 3.24 12.68 26.32
CA SER A 182 4.46 13.34 25.81
C SER A 182 4.12 14.36 24.74
N ARG A 183 3.72 15.56 25.19
CA ARG A 183 3.41 16.67 24.28
C ARG A 183 4.66 17.34 23.80
N ASP A 184 4.80 17.42 22.48
CA ASP A 184 5.87 18.13 21.80
C ASP A 184 5.40 19.47 21.20
N GLN A 185 6.32 20.22 20.63
CA GLN A 185 5.99 21.48 19.95
C GLN A 185 5.04 21.27 18.75
N GLY A 186 5.06 20.11 18.13
CA GLY A 186 4.18 19.76 17.02
C GLY A 186 2.72 19.62 17.45
N SER A 187 2.45 19.09 18.64
CA SER A 187 1.12 18.97 19.23
C SER A 187 0.60 20.28 19.83
N ARG A 188 1.45 21.30 19.89
CA ARG A 188 1.17 22.72 20.15
C ARG A 188 0.03 22.96 21.14
N PHE A 189 0.01 22.60 22.31
CA PHE A 189 -0.93 22.92 23.40
C PHE A 189 -2.20 23.73 23.03
N LYS A 190 -2.67 23.63 21.76
CA LYS A 190 -3.83 24.40 21.24
C LYS A 190 -5.17 23.79 21.66
N SER A 191 -5.21 22.51 21.86
CA SER A 191 -6.37 21.79 22.35
C SER A 191 -5.93 20.56 23.11
N PHE A 192 -6.77 20.09 24.04
CA PHE A 192 -6.46 18.91 24.85
C PHE A 192 -6.17 17.67 23.96
N PHE A 193 -6.90 17.50 22.89
CA PHE A 193 -6.74 16.37 21.97
C PHE A 193 -5.75 16.64 20.79
N ALA A 194 -4.94 17.70 20.86
CA ALA A 194 -3.97 17.99 19.79
C ALA A 194 -2.93 16.88 19.60
N TRP A 195 -2.69 16.03 20.61
CA TRP A 195 -1.82 14.85 20.52
C TRP A 195 -2.24 13.85 19.43
N ARG A 196 -3.51 13.83 19.05
CA ARG A 196 -4.05 13.01 17.96
C ARG A 196 -3.45 13.33 16.59
N GLU A 197 -3.03 14.58 16.39
CA GLU A 197 -2.46 15.08 15.15
C GLU A 197 -0.96 14.73 15.03
N GLY A 198 -0.39 14.17 16.11
CA GLY A 198 0.96 13.63 16.10
C GLY A 198 1.10 12.45 15.15
N GLU A 199 2.21 12.42 14.41
CA GLU A 199 2.52 11.30 13.50
C GLU A 199 2.51 9.96 14.25
N GLY A 200 1.78 8.98 13.73
CA GLY A 200 1.78 7.60 14.22
C GLY A 200 0.64 7.21 15.14
N THR A 201 -0.27 8.12 15.54
CA THR A 201 -1.44 7.72 16.36
C THR A 201 -2.43 6.87 15.56
N GLY A 202 -2.72 7.23 14.29
CA GLY A 202 -3.52 6.41 13.37
C GLY A 202 -4.97 6.20 13.79
N LEU A 203 -5.57 7.13 14.55
CA LEU A 203 -6.98 7.06 14.94
C LEU A 203 -7.88 7.24 13.72
N GLN A 204 -8.89 6.37 13.56
CA GLN A 204 -9.74 6.35 12.37
C GLN A 204 -10.66 7.57 12.30
N ARG A 205 -11.22 7.99 13.45
CA ARG A 205 -12.10 9.15 13.55
C ARG A 205 -11.42 10.24 14.39
N GLY A 206 -10.76 11.16 13.70
CA GLY A 206 -9.87 12.13 14.32
C GLY A 206 -10.47 13.03 15.40
N ARG A 207 -11.81 13.20 15.51
CA ARG A 207 -12.45 13.98 16.56
C ARG A 207 -13.14 13.13 17.62
N GLN A 208 -13.75 12.01 17.22
CA GLN A 208 -14.60 11.20 18.09
C GLN A 208 -13.80 10.14 18.88
N ASP A 209 -12.75 9.60 18.29
CA ASP A 209 -11.95 8.56 18.93
C ASP A 209 -11.09 9.05 20.12
N PRO A 210 -10.45 10.24 20.10
CA PRO A 210 -9.63 10.72 21.19
C PRO A 210 -10.37 10.86 22.54
N PRO A 211 -11.60 11.40 22.61
CA PRO A 211 -12.40 11.42 23.84
C PRO A 211 -12.66 10.01 24.39
N ILE A 212 -12.92 9.03 23.52
CA ILE A 212 -13.13 7.64 23.93
C ILE A 212 -11.84 7.03 24.45
N VAL A 213 -10.72 7.25 23.78
CA VAL A 213 -9.38 6.81 24.27
C VAL A 213 -9.10 7.42 25.63
N MET A 214 -9.30 8.72 25.81
CA MET A 214 -9.12 9.40 27.10
C MET A 214 -9.97 8.75 28.19
N ARG A 215 -11.27 8.54 27.93
CA ARG A 215 -12.22 7.96 28.89
C ARG A 215 -11.85 6.51 29.23
N ALA A 216 -11.43 5.73 28.23
CA ALA A 216 -10.97 4.35 28.45
C ALA A 216 -9.71 4.29 29.33
N VAL A 217 -8.75 5.19 29.09
CA VAL A 217 -7.50 5.27 29.85
C VAL A 217 -7.72 5.80 31.26
N LEU A 218 -8.64 6.74 31.46
CA LEU A 218 -9.01 7.27 32.78
C LEU A 218 -9.98 6.37 33.55
N GLY A 219 -10.44 5.25 32.98
CA GLY A 219 -11.43 4.37 33.63
C GLY A 219 -12.80 5.02 33.79
N LEU A 220 -13.19 5.91 32.83
CA LEU A 220 -14.47 6.62 32.83
C LEU A 220 -15.54 5.97 31.94
N LEU A 221 -15.19 4.86 31.27
CA LEU A 221 -16.12 4.07 30.46
C LEU A 221 -16.52 2.82 31.22
N ASP A 222 -17.81 2.72 31.57
CA ASP A 222 -18.33 1.50 32.10
C ASP A 222 -18.73 0.48 31.02
N ARG A 223 -19.04 -0.76 31.43
CA ARG A 223 -19.43 -1.81 30.47
C ARG A 223 -20.75 -1.51 29.81
N GLY A 224 -21.73 -0.98 30.51
CA GLY A 224 -23.05 -0.70 29.98
C GLY A 224 -23.00 0.37 28.91
N GLU A 225 -22.20 1.42 29.12
CA GLU A 225 -21.98 2.46 28.11
C GLU A 225 -21.21 1.92 26.91
N SER A 226 -20.14 1.16 27.13
CA SER A 226 -19.38 0.54 26.04
C SER A 226 -20.23 -0.39 25.18
N ASP A 227 -21.04 -1.25 25.79
CA ASP A 227 -21.94 -2.17 25.09
C ASP A 227 -23.00 -1.42 24.25
N LEU A 228 -23.53 -0.31 24.79
CA LEU A 228 -24.47 0.55 24.04
C LEU A 228 -23.81 1.23 22.85
N LEU A 229 -22.58 1.73 22.99
CA LEU A 229 -21.83 2.34 21.88
C LEU A 229 -21.59 1.32 20.77
N VAL A 230 -21.19 0.09 21.11
CA VAL A 230 -21.05 -1.00 20.12
C VAL A 230 -22.37 -1.30 19.43
N ARG A 231 -23.47 -1.38 20.22
CA ARG A 231 -24.82 -1.66 19.70
C ARG A 231 -25.30 -0.55 18.75
N ILE A 232 -25.08 0.71 19.12
CA ILE A 232 -25.43 1.88 18.29
C ILE A 232 -24.68 1.81 16.97
N ALA A 233 -23.36 1.59 16.99
CA ALA A 233 -22.58 1.50 15.77
C ALA A 233 -23.05 0.35 14.83
N ALA A 234 -23.38 -0.80 15.40
CA ALA A 234 -23.94 -1.92 14.65
C ALA A 234 -25.28 -1.58 14.02
N LEU A 235 -26.19 -0.93 14.79
CA LEU A 235 -27.50 -0.52 14.30
C LEU A 235 -27.41 0.58 13.23
N GLU A 236 -26.47 1.50 13.32
CA GLU A 236 -26.22 2.52 12.30
C GLU A 236 -25.77 1.89 10.96
N GLU A 237 -24.87 0.91 11.02
CA GLU A 237 -24.43 0.18 9.83
C GLU A 237 -25.57 -0.66 9.23
N ASP A 238 -26.34 -1.35 10.07
CA ASP A 238 -27.50 -2.12 9.63
C ASP A 238 -28.59 -1.23 9.02
N LEU A 239 -28.84 -0.05 9.61
CA LEU A 239 -29.77 0.94 9.07
C LEU A 239 -29.32 1.43 7.70
N LYS A 240 -28.05 1.76 7.58
CA LYS A 240 -27.46 2.19 6.29
C LYS A 240 -27.62 1.12 5.21
N ARG A 241 -27.32 -0.15 5.55
CA ARG A 241 -27.50 -1.29 4.61
C ARG A 241 -28.96 -1.47 4.21
N SER A 242 -29.88 -1.39 5.20
CA SER A 242 -31.31 -1.52 4.95
C SER A 242 -31.84 -0.39 4.07
N GLN A 243 -31.41 0.85 4.31
CA GLN A 243 -31.76 2.01 3.48
C GLN A 243 -31.22 1.88 2.06
N GLN A 244 -29.96 1.48 1.89
CA GLN A 244 -29.37 1.21 0.57
C GLN A 244 -30.14 0.12 -0.18
N LYS A 245 -30.52 -0.97 0.51
CA LYS A 245 -31.33 -2.02 -0.08
C LYS A 245 -32.69 -1.49 -0.55
N THR A 246 -33.34 -0.67 0.27
CA THR A 246 -34.63 -0.04 -0.10
C THR A 246 -34.47 0.86 -1.32
N GLU A 247 -33.39 1.65 -1.37
CA GLU A 247 -33.09 2.54 -2.49
C GLU A 247 -32.84 1.75 -3.79
N VAL A 248 -32.07 0.67 -3.71
CA VAL A 248 -31.84 -0.24 -4.85
C VAL A 248 -33.17 -0.82 -5.36
N LEU A 249 -34.02 -1.34 -4.46
CA LEU A 249 -35.33 -1.89 -4.83
C LEU A 249 -36.25 -0.84 -5.48
N LEU A 250 -36.17 0.44 -5.10
CA LEU A 250 -36.93 1.53 -5.69
C LEU A 250 -36.36 1.97 -7.05
N GLN A 251 -35.03 1.94 -7.22
CA GLN A 251 -34.35 2.41 -8.44
C GLN A 251 -34.25 1.33 -9.52
N GLU A 252 -34.24 0.05 -9.13
CA GLU A 252 -34.05 -1.06 -10.06
C GLU A 252 -35.05 -1.05 -11.23
N PRO A 253 -36.38 -0.87 -11.02
CA PRO A 253 -37.34 -0.82 -12.14
C PRO A 253 -37.04 0.33 -13.10
N MET A 254 -36.63 1.49 -12.59
CA MET A 254 -36.33 2.66 -13.42
C MET A 254 -35.04 2.45 -14.23
N LEU A 255 -34.01 1.83 -13.65
CA LEU A 255 -32.75 1.53 -14.34
C LEU A 255 -32.95 0.48 -15.44
N ILE A 256 -33.70 -0.59 -15.16
CA ILE A 256 -34.05 -1.62 -16.15
C ILE A 256 -34.85 -0.99 -17.29
N ARG A 257 -35.86 -0.17 -16.97
CA ARG A 257 -36.65 0.58 -17.95
C ARG A 257 -35.77 1.43 -18.86
N HIS A 258 -34.90 2.26 -18.28
CA HIS A 258 -34.01 3.15 -19.04
C HIS A 258 -33.05 2.35 -19.95
N ARG A 259 -32.52 1.22 -19.47
CA ARG A 259 -31.65 0.32 -20.24
C ARG A 259 -32.39 -0.30 -21.43
N ILE A 260 -33.62 -0.80 -21.23
CA ILE A 260 -34.45 -1.35 -22.30
C ILE A 260 -34.78 -0.26 -23.32
N GLU A 261 -35.21 0.91 -22.87
CA GLU A 261 -35.52 2.07 -23.71
C GLU A 261 -34.29 2.48 -24.57
N SER A 262 -33.11 2.60 -23.95
CA SER A 262 -31.85 2.92 -24.63
C SER A 262 -31.47 1.84 -25.66
N ASN A 263 -31.62 0.58 -25.32
CA ASN A 263 -31.34 -0.54 -26.22
C ASN A 263 -32.29 -0.59 -27.41
N LEU A 264 -33.57 -0.33 -27.21
CA LEU A 264 -34.55 -0.26 -28.30
C LEU A 264 -34.27 0.92 -29.26
N ARG A 265 -33.89 2.08 -28.72
CA ARG A 265 -33.52 3.25 -29.54
C ARG A 265 -32.21 3.06 -30.29
N ALA A 266 -31.18 2.53 -29.62
CA ALA A 266 -29.86 2.31 -30.21
C ALA A 266 -29.89 1.29 -31.37
N ARG A 267 -30.87 0.41 -31.44
CA ARG A 267 -31.05 -0.59 -32.50
C ARG A 267 -31.85 -0.08 -33.69
N GLY A 268 -32.39 1.09 -33.59
CA GLY A 268 -32.51 1.95 -34.75
C GLY A 268 -33.65 1.70 -35.73
N ASN A 269 -34.75 1.09 -35.34
CA ASN A 269 -35.87 1.00 -36.28
C ASN A 269 -37.24 1.44 -35.66
N LEU A 270 -37.19 2.00 -34.46
CA LEU A 270 -38.40 2.61 -33.90
C LEU A 270 -38.44 4.08 -34.35
N PRO A 271 -39.55 4.56 -34.94
CA PRO A 271 -39.74 5.97 -35.19
C PRO A 271 -39.53 6.79 -33.90
N ASP A 272 -39.05 8.03 -34.02
CA ASP A 272 -38.82 8.91 -32.86
C ASP A 272 -40.11 9.18 -32.06
N ASP A 273 -41.24 9.03 -32.70
CA ASP A 273 -42.59 9.16 -32.17
C ASP A 273 -43.18 7.84 -31.62
N PHE A 274 -42.47 6.74 -31.70
CA PHE A 274 -42.91 5.49 -31.10
C PHE A 274 -43.03 5.67 -29.56
N PRO A 275 -44.19 5.37 -28.98
CA PRO A 275 -44.48 5.69 -27.58
C PRO A 275 -43.73 4.75 -26.61
N ILE A 276 -42.46 4.99 -26.42
CA ILE A 276 -41.64 4.25 -25.45
C ILE A 276 -41.82 4.81 -24.02
N ARG A 277 -42.54 5.92 -23.87
CA ARG A 277 -42.65 6.66 -22.59
C ARG A 277 -44.05 6.70 -21.99
N THR A 278 -44.93 5.77 -22.29
CA THR A 278 -46.23 5.67 -21.62
C THR A 278 -46.11 4.93 -20.29
N ASP A 279 -47.05 5.12 -19.37
CA ASP A 279 -47.13 4.33 -18.12
C ASP A 279 -47.29 2.85 -18.41
N ASP A 280 -47.85 2.52 -19.61
CA ASP A 280 -47.90 1.17 -20.20
C ASP A 280 -46.70 0.90 -21.13
N LEU A 281 -45.52 1.20 -20.73
CA LEU A 281 -44.33 1.21 -21.57
C LEU A 281 -44.06 -0.12 -22.30
N PHE A 282 -44.44 -1.20 -21.68
CA PHE A 282 -44.28 -2.54 -22.17
C PHE A 282 -45.63 -3.13 -22.54
N ALA A 283 -46.53 -2.27 -23.06
CA ALA A 283 -47.72 -2.74 -23.70
C ALA A 283 -47.37 -3.81 -24.74
N ASP A 284 -48.31 -4.75 -24.98
CA ASP A 284 -48.18 -5.87 -25.94
C ASP A 284 -47.51 -5.53 -27.27
N SER A 285 -47.50 -4.25 -27.66
CA SER A 285 -46.85 -3.77 -28.88
C SER A 285 -45.29 -3.81 -28.80
N VAL A 286 -44.70 -3.46 -27.66
CA VAL A 286 -43.22 -3.49 -27.49
C VAL A 286 -42.73 -4.91 -27.35
N GLU A 287 -43.41 -5.73 -26.57
CA GLU A 287 -43.10 -7.16 -26.44
C GLU A 287 -43.22 -7.89 -27.80
N ARG A 288 -44.30 -7.65 -28.56
CA ARG A 288 -44.45 -8.17 -29.93
C ARG A 288 -43.33 -7.72 -30.85
N HIS A 289 -42.91 -6.45 -30.75
CA HIS A 289 -41.82 -5.90 -31.57
C HIS A 289 -40.49 -6.58 -31.21
N ILE A 290 -40.18 -6.74 -29.94
CA ILE A 290 -38.97 -7.43 -29.48
C ILE A 290 -38.97 -8.91 -29.93
N LYS A 291 -40.09 -9.59 -29.81
CA LYS A 291 -40.25 -10.99 -30.25
C LYS A 291 -40.07 -11.15 -31.77
N ALA A 292 -40.63 -10.23 -32.55
CA ALA A 292 -40.47 -10.20 -34.01
C ALA A 292 -39.01 -9.97 -34.40
N ALA A 293 -38.36 -8.97 -33.81
CA ALA A 293 -36.96 -8.65 -34.04
C ALA A 293 -36.01 -9.79 -33.63
N SER A 294 -36.32 -10.45 -32.51
CA SER A 294 -35.60 -11.67 -32.06
C SER A 294 -35.71 -12.78 -33.07
N GLY A 295 -36.92 -13.00 -33.60
CA GLY A 295 -37.17 -14.03 -34.65
C GLY A 295 -36.40 -13.73 -35.94
N GLU A 296 -36.39 -12.46 -36.38
CA GLU A 296 -35.63 -12.05 -37.56
C GLU A 296 -34.12 -12.18 -37.37
N ALA A 297 -33.61 -11.84 -36.21
CA ALA A 297 -32.19 -11.98 -35.89
C ALA A 297 -31.77 -13.44 -35.83
N ALA A 298 -32.62 -14.32 -35.25
CA ALA A 298 -32.40 -15.77 -35.21
C ALA A 298 -32.41 -16.36 -36.62
N ALA A 299 -33.35 -15.95 -37.50
CA ALA A 299 -33.39 -16.38 -38.88
C ALA A 299 -32.16 -15.96 -39.67
N ARG A 300 -31.67 -14.72 -39.47
CA ARG A 300 -30.40 -14.23 -40.05
C ARG A 300 -29.21 -15.06 -39.57
N LEU A 301 -29.15 -15.36 -38.28
CA LEU A 301 -28.06 -16.20 -37.74
C LEU A 301 -28.10 -17.63 -38.37
N ALA A 302 -29.28 -18.22 -38.50
CA ALA A 302 -29.46 -19.52 -39.15
C ALA A 302 -28.94 -19.51 -40.60
N THR A 303 -29.25 -18.44 -41.34
CA THR A 303 -28.76 -18.25 -42.72
C THR A 303 -27.22 -18.19 -42.78
N TRP A 304 -26.61 -17.45 -41.87
CA TRP A 304 -25.15 -17.37 -41.80
C TRP A 304 -24.49 -18.64 -41.32
N ASN A 305 -25.12 -19.41 -40.43
CA ASN A 305 -24.65 -20.74 -40.02
C ASN A 305 -24.62 -21.70 -41.21
N ALA A 306 -25.71 -21.78 -41.99
CA ALA A 306 -25.79 -22.61 -43.19
C ALA A 306 -24.73 -22.19 -44.23
N LYS A 307 -24.55 -20.88 -44.43
CA LYS A 307 -23.53 -20.38 -45.34
C LYS A 307 -22.10 -20.69 -44.89
N GLN A 308 -21.83 -20.62 -43.60
CA GLN A 308 -20.53 -21.01 -43.05
C GLN A 308 -20.25 -22.50 -43.28
N GLU A 309 -21.26 -23.36 -43.07
CA GLU A 309 -21.11 -24.80 -43.27
C GLU A 309 -20.84 -25.12 -44.76
N GLU A 310 -21.53 -24.42 -45.68
CA GLU A 310 -21.26 -24.50 -47.12
C GLU A 310 -19.83 -24.08 -47.46
N ASP A 311 -19.38 -22.93 -46.96
CA ASP A 311 -18.03 -22.40 -47.21
C ASP A 311 -16.95 -23.31 -46.58
N ASP A 312 -17.18 -23.83 -45.35
CA ASP A 312 -16.27 -24.76 -44.68
C ASP A 312 -16.13 -26.05 -45.47
N GLN A 313 -17.25 -26.63 -46.02
CA GLN A 313 -17.23 -27.80 -46.86
C GLN A 313 -16.51 -27.53 -48.18
N ALA A 314 -16.81 -26.42 -48.86
CA ALA A 314 -16.16 -26.06 -50.11
C ALA A 314 -14.64 -25.93 -49.97
N VAL A 315 -14.15 -25.34 -48.91
CA VAL A 315 -12.71 -25.26 -48.60
C VAL A 315 -12.12 -26.64 -48.32
N ALA A 316 -12.85 -27.50 -47.58
CA ALA A 316 -12.39 -28.85 -47.26
C ALA A 316 -12.27 -29.71 -48.54
N ASP A 317 -13.29 -29.68 -49.41
CA ASP A 317 -13.28 -30.40 -50.69
C ASP A 317 -12.16 -29.91 -51.63
N LEU A 318 -11.95 -28.59 -51.70
CA LEU A 318 -10.89 -28.05 -52.52
C LEU A 318 -9.50 -28.44 -52.00
N ARG A 319 -9.31 -28.47 -50.70
CA ARG A 319 -8.06 -28.94 -50.07
C ARG A 319 -7.80 -30.42 -50.31
N ALA A 320 -8.85 -31.25 -50.25
CA ALA A 320 -8.72 -32.63 -50.59
C ALA A 320 -8.29 -32.84 -52.06
N ASN A 321 -8.92 -32.12 -52.99
CA ASN A 321 -8.54 -32.13 -54.40
C ASN A 321 -7.11 -31.60 -54.64
N LEU A 322 -6.72 -30.54 -53.94
CA LEU A 322 -5.38 -29.98 -54.03
C LEU A 322 -4.34 -30.98 -53.53
N LYS A 323 -4.60 -31.68 -52.46
CA LYS A 323 -3.75 -32.77 -51.96
C LYS A 323 -3.63 -33.94 -52.95
N ALA A 324 -4.72 -34.32 -53.62
CA ALA A 324 -4.70 -35.35 -54.65
C ALA A 324 -3.82 -34.93 -55.80
N LEU A 325 -4.00 -33.70 -56.34
CA LEU A 325 -3.18 -33.16 -57.41
C LEU A 325 -1.70 -33.02 -57.02
N GLN A 326 -1.42 -32.70 -55.77
CA GLN A 326 -0.05 -32.62 -55.25
C GLN A 326 0.63 -33.96 -55.26
N ASN A 327 -0.08 -35.03 -54.86
CA ASN A 327 0.40 -36.38 -54.95
C ASN A 327 0.63 -36.85 -56.44
N GLU A 328 -0.24 -36.42 -57.36
CA GLU A 328 -0.02 -36.67 -58.79
C GLU A 328 1.17 -35.92 -59.34
N PHE A 329 1.38 -34.65 -58.93
CA PHE A 329 2.54 -33.85 -59.28
C PHE A 329 3.85 -34.48 -58.81
N ASP A 330 3.89 -34.95 -57.54
CA ASP A 330 5.08 -35.59 -56.97
C ASP A 330 5.44 -36.86 -57.77
N ARG A 331 4.44 -37.65 -58.21
CA ARG A 331 4.68 -38.77 -59.11
C ARG A 331 5.21 -38.35 -60.47
N ALA A 332 4.57 -37.34 -61.08
CA ALA A 332 5.01 -36.83 -62.37
C ALA A 332 6.41 -36.17 -62.31
N GLN A 333 6.72 -35.57 -61.17
CA GLN A 333 8.08 -35.04 -60.89
C GLN A 333 9.10 -36.19 -60.84
N ALA A 334 8.81 -37.25 -60.15
CA ALA A 334 9.68 -38.44 -60.07
C ALA A 334 9.84 -39.12 -61.47
N GLU A 335 8.73 -39.23 -62.24
CA GLU A 335 8.77 -39.73 -63.64
C GLU A 335 9.67 -38.84 -64.52
N TYR A 336 9.56 -37.52 -64.39
CA TYR A 336 10.41 -36.58 -65.13
C TYR A 336 11.88 -36.74 -64.73
N ASP A 337 12.19 -36.76 -63.43
CA ASP A 337 13.57 -36.85 -62.90
C ASP A 337 14.23 -38.15 -63.37
N LEU A 338 13.47 -39.28 -63.40
CA LEU A 338 13.98 -40.54 -63.92
C LEU A 338 14.19 -40.49 -65.46
N ALA A 339 13.25 -39.89 -66.22
CA ALA A 339 13.34 -39.77 -67.65
C ALA A 339 14.47 -38.81 -68.07
N ASP A 340 14.66 -37.71 -67.33
CA ASP A 340 15.75 -36.75 -67.58
C ASP A 340 17.12 -37.36 -67.27
N ALA A 341 17.23 -38.13 -66.18
CA ALA A 341 18.44 -38.88 -65.84
C ALA A 341 18.78 -39.91 -66.93
N ALA A 342 17.81 -40.68 -67.43
CA ALA A 342 17.99 -41.61 -68.56
C ALA A 342 18.42 -40.88 -69.81
N LYS A 343 17.79 -39.77 -70.20
CA LYS A 343 18.18 -38.92 -71.32
C LYS A 343 19.64 -38.44 -71.20
N ARG A 344 20.06 -37.97 -70.04
CA ARG A 344 21.44 -37.54 -69.78
C ARG A 344 22.42 -38.68 -69.95
N GLN A 345 22.11 -39.84 -69.39
CA GLN A 345 22.91 -41.03 -69.53
C GLN A 345 23.07 -41.46 -71.01
N ASP A 346 21.97 -41.45 -71.81
CA ASP A 346 21.98 -41.74 -73.22
C ASP A 346 22.79 -40.69 -74.01
N GLU A 347 22.67 -39.40 -73.69
CA GLU A 347 23.49 -38.33 -74.26
C GLU A 347 24.96 -38.48 -73.96
N ASP A 348 25.30 -38.84 -72.73
CA ASP A 348 26.73 -39.08 -72.36
C ASP A 348 27.28 -40.34 -73.04
N ALA A 349 26.51 -41.40 -73.12
CA ALA A 349 26.88 -42.60 -73.89
C ALA A 349 27.10 -42.27 -75.38
N PHE A 350 26.22 -41.47 -75.99
CA PHE A 350 26.39 -41.04 -77.36
C PHE A 350 27.67 -40.18 -77.57
N ARG A 351 27.97 -39.25 -76.62
CA ARG A 351 29.18 -38.42 -76.65
C ARG A 351 30.45 -39.21 -76.48
N SER A 352 30.40 -40.31 -75.69
CA SER A 352 31.58 -41.14 -75.47
C SER A 352 31.99 -41.98 -76.63
N ILE A 353 31.03 -42.25 -77.58
CA ILE A 353 31.32 -42.99 -78.80
C ILE A 353 32.18 -42.19 -79.77
N GLY A 354 33.36 -42.67 -80.06
CA GLY A 354 34.34 -42.09 -80.95
C GLY A 354 35.32 -41.16 -80.26
N THR A 355 35.19 -40.78 -78.99
CA THR A 355 36.18 -39.99 -78.27
C THR A 355 37.50 -40.74 -78.08
N GLN A 356 37.45 -42.01 -77.86
CA GLN A 356 38.65 -42.81 -77.77
C GLN A 356 39.41 -42.90 -79.03
N LEU A 357 38.77 -43.07 -80.15
CA LEU A 357 39.40 -43.09 -81.49
C LEU A 357 40.00 -41.74 -81.82
N LEU A 358 39.26 -40.66 -81.53
CA LEU A 358 39.69 -39.28 -81.77
C LEU A 358 40.90 -38.95 -80.88
N ASN A 359 40.88 -39.31 -79.59
CA ASN A 359 41.98 -39.13 -78.71
C ASN A 359 43.25 -39.90 -79.13
N LEU A 360 43.12 -41.15 -79.59
CA LEU A 360 44.20 -41.95 -80.12
C LEU A 360 44.81 -41.36 -81.41
N ARG A 361 43.98 -40.82 -82.29
CA ARG A 361 44.42 -40.14 -83.53
C ARG A 361 45.16 -38.80 -83.25
N GLN A 362 44.78 -38.15 -82.14
CA GLN A 362 45.38 -36.85 -81.69
C GLN A 362 46.59 -37.04 -80.77
N LEU A 363 46.94 -38.23 -80.44
CA LEU A 363 48.10 -38.52 -79.61
C LEU A 363 49.39 -38.00 -80.25
N SER A 364 49.97 -36.99 -79.62
CA SER A 364 51.26 -36.46 -80.05
C SER A 364 52.35 -36.91 -79.09
N GLY A 365 53.48 -37.30 -79.62
CA GLY A 365 54.60 -37.80 -78.87
C GLY A 365 55.24 -39.08 -79.43
N HIS A 366 56.16 -39.67 -78.75
CA HIS A 366 56.90 -40.83 -79.19
C HIS A 366 56.65 -42.08 -78.21
N CYS A 367 56.54 -43.23 -78.84
CA CYS A 367 56.39 -44.47 -78.10
C CYS A 367 57.72 -44.83 -77.39
N LYS A 368 57.61 -45.17 -76.06
CA LYS A 368 58.78 -45.44 -75.21
C LYS A 368 59.61 -46.67 -75.60
N GLU A 369 59.03 -47.63 -76.27
CA GLU A 369 59.65 -48.87 -76.63
C GLU A 369 60.38 -48.83 -77.99
N GLY A 370 60.04 -47.87 -78.92
CA GLY A 370 60.65 -47.80 -80.22
C GLY A 370 61.21 -46.45 -80.64
N ASN A 371 61.02 -45.42 -79.78
CA ASN A 371 61.33 -44.01 -80.03
C ASN A 371 60.76 -43.49 -81.40
N LEU A 372 59.65 -44.10 -81.82
CA LEU A 372 58.90 -43.75 -83.00
C LEU A 372 57.74 -42.85 -82.66
N PRO A 373 57.40 -41.86 -83.51
CA PRO A 373 56.17 -41.09 -83.34
C PRO A 373 54.94 -42.01 -83.15
N PHE A 374 53.98 -41.64 -82.31
CA PHE A 374 52.76 -42.47 -82.09
C PHE A 374 52.01 -42.72 -83.46
N SER A 375 52.11 -41.86 -84.38
CA SER A 375 51.56 -42.00 -85.73
C SER A 375 52.22 -43.14 -86.59
N GLN A 376 53.42 -43.63 -86.14
CA GLN A 376 54.11 -44.72 -86.78
C GLN A 376 54.29 -45.97 -85.90
N CYS A 377 53.77 -45.89 -84.66
CA CYS A 377 53.83 -46.99 -83.72
C CYS A 377 52.80 -48.08 -84.12
N GLN A 378 53.29 -49.27 -84.42
CA GLN A 378 52.47 -50.41 -84.81
C GLN A 378 51.41 -50.80 -83.75
N HIS A 379 51.68 -50.59 -82.50
CA HIS A 379 50.69 -50.84 -81.39
C HIS A 379 49.57 -49.83 -81.40
N VAL A 380 49.91 -48.54 -81.55
CA VAL A 380 48.89 -47.47 -81.65
C VAL A 380 48.11 -47.58 -82.92
N GLN A 381 48.77 -47.92 -84.08
CA GLN A 381 48.06 -48.15 -85.36
C GLN A 381 47.21 -49.40 -85.31
N ALA A 382 47.64 -50.49 -84.60
CA ALA A 382 46.81 -51.68 -84.39
C ALA A 382 45.60 -51.42 -83.51
N GLU A 383 45.77 -50.57 -82.49
CA GLU A 383 44.66 -50.21 -81.64
C GLU A 383 43.68 -49.23 -82.36
N ILE A 384 44.24 -48.30 -83.16
CA ILE A 384 43.40 -47.44 -84.09
C ILE A 384 42.65 -48.30 -85.03
N ALA A 385 43.32 -49.27 -85.77
CA ALA A 385 42.67 -50.14 -86.76
C ALA A 385 41.59 -51.05 -86.06
N LYS A 386 41.85 -51.52 -84.88
CA LYS A 386 40.87 -52.28 -84.04
C LYS A 386 39.66 -51.47 -83.67
N LEU A 387 39.88 -50.21 -83.26
CA LEU A 387 38.82 -49.25 -83.00
C LEU A 387 38.11 -48.77 -84.28
N GLU A 388 38.84 -48.66 -85.42
CA GLU A 388 38.25 -48.38 -86.73
C GLU A 388 37.38 -49.54 -87.26
N GLN A 389 37.78 -50.78 -87.06
CA GLN A 389 36.93 -51.94 -87.32
C GLN A 389 35.70 -52.00 -86.41
N ALA A 390 35.89 -51.66 -85.14
CA ALA A 390 34.80 -51.53 -84.14
C ALA A 390 33.92 -50.34 -84.58
N SER A 391 34.41 -49.24 -85.07
CA SER A 391 33.66 -48.07 -85.56
C SER A 391 32.74 -48.35 -86.77
N LEU A 392 32.96 -49.43 -87.51
CA LEU A 392 31.96 -49.90 -88.53
C LEU A 392 30.72 -50.51 -87.91
N HIS A 393 30.88 -51.15 -86.73
CA HIS A 393 29.78 -51.51 -85.87
C HIS A 393 29.20 -50.30 -85.19
N ASP A 394 30.03 -49.36 -84.73
CA ASP A 394 29.67 -48.09 -84.10
C ASP A 394 28.71 -47.24 -84.93
N VAL A 395 28.77 -47.26 -86.24
CA VAL A 395 27.84 -46.52 -87.10
C VAL A 395 26.39 -47.05 -86.96
N ARG A 396 26.25 -48.36 -86.77
CA ARG A 396 24.96 -48.97 -86.63
C ARG A 396 24.46 -48.78 -85.15
N ASP A 397 25.35 -48.90 -84.20
CA ASP A 397 25.08 -48.62 -82.85
C ASP A 397 24.80 -47.16 -82.55
N LYS A 398 25.51 -46.23 -83.25
CA LYS A 398 25.27 -44.80 -83.22
C LYS A 398 23.88 -44.44 -83.74
N LYS A 399 23.42 -45.11 -84.83
CA LYS A 399 22.05 -44.91 -85.34
C LYS A 399 20.98 -45.45 -84.39
N ASN A 400 21.27 -46.61 -83.75
CA ASN A 400 20.39 -47.17 -82.69
C ASN A 400 20.35 -46.30 -81.46
N LEU A 401 21.52 -45.77 -81.05
CA LEU A 401 21.62 -44.86 -79.90
C LEU A 401 20.95 -43.52 -80.19
N GLN A 402 21.01 -43.01 -81.42
CA GLN A 402 20.23 -41.81 -81.83
C GLN A 402 18.73 -42.05 -81.69
N GLN A 403 18.26 -43.25 -82.00
CA GLN A 403 16.85 -43.58 -81.81
C GLN A 403 16.50 -43.67 -80.31
N VAL A 404 17.35 -44.31 -79.52
CA VAL A 404 17.17 -44.38 -78.06
C VAL A 404 17.17 -43.03 -77.39
N MET A 405 18.10 -42.13 -77.86
CA MET A 405 18.13 -40.73 -77.38
C MET A 405 16.87 -39.94 -77.82
N ALA A 406 16.38 -40.18 -78.99
CA ALA A 406 15.15 -39.52 -79.46
C ALA A 406 13.96 -39.99 -78.66
N ASP A 407 13.90 -41.30 -78.32
CA ASP A 407 12.83 -41.89 -77.50
C ASP A 407 12.92 -41.49 -76.03
N SER A 408 14.14 -41.35 -75.46
CA SER A 408 14.32 -40.87 -74.11
C SER A 408 14.03 -39.37 -74.00
N ALA A 409 14.46 -38.58 -75.01
CA ALA A 409 14.09 -37.15 -75.08
C ALA A 409 12.60 -36.92 -75.22
N ALA A 410 11.92 -37.75 -76.01
CA ALA A 410 10.46 -37.69 -76.17
C ALA A 410 9.74 -38.05 -74.87
N ARG A 411 10.23 -39.07 -74.14
CA ARG A 411 9.70 -39.43 -72.82
C ARG A 411 9.91 -38.34 -71.80
N ALA A 412 11.13 -37.79 -71.71
CA ALA A 412 11.43 -36.66 -70.81
C ALA A 412 10.59 -35.43 -71.14
N GLY A 413 10.42 -35.11 -72.44
CA GLY A 413 9.55 -34.01 -72.87
C GLY A 413 8.08 -34.23 -72.51
N GLY A 414 7.58 -35.44 -72.68
CA GLY A 414 6.20 -35.79 -72.31
C GLY A 414 5.97 -35.71 -70.82
N ALA A 415 6.95 -36.23 -70.02
CA ALA A 415 6.90 -36.14 -68.58
C ALA A 415 6.99 -34.67 -68.06
N LEU A 416 7.81 -33.84 -68.67
CA LEU A 416 7.91 -32.40 -68.37
C LEU A 416 6.61 -31.65 -68.66
N THR A 417 5.99 -31.95 -69.81
CA THR A 417 4.69 -31.34 -70.14
C THR A 417 3.64 -31.68 -69.10
N ARG A 418 3.55 -32.99 -68.74
CA ARG A 418 2.59 -33.47 -67.76
C ARG A 418 2.82 -32.80 -66.39
N LYS A 419 4.06 -32.72 -65.93
CA LYS A 419 4.46 -32.03 -64.71
C LYS A 419 4.00 -30.56 -64.74
N ASN A 420 4.32 -29.81 -65.79
CA ASN A 420 3.98 -28.40 -65.92
C ASN A 420 2.44 -28.21 -65.96
N ASP A 421 1.70 -29.08 -66.63
CA ASP A 421 0.25 -29.01 -66.63
C ASP A 421 -0.35 -29.22 -65.25
N LEU A 422 0.21 -30.14 -64.47
CA LEU A 422 -0.20 -30.38 -63.06
C LEU A 422 0.15 -29.18 -62.21
N GLN A 423 1.34 -28.58 -62.38
CA GLN A 423 1.75 -27.40 -61.64
C GLN A 423 0.79 -26.22 -61.91
N HIS A 424 0.44 -25.96 -63.17
CA HIS A 424 -0.52 -24.93 -63.51
C HIS A 424 -1.91 -25.19 -62.88
N LYS A 425 -2.35 -26.45 -62.81
CA LYS A 425 -3.60 -26.81 -62.15
C LYS A 425 -3.53 -26.56 -60.64
N ILE A 426 -2.42 -26.92 -60.01
CA ILE A 426 -2.20 -26.67 -58.59
C ILE A 426 -2.24 -25.19 -58.30
N GLU A 427 -1.50 -24.37 -59.06
CA GLU A 427 -1.48 -22.89 -58.89
C GLU A 427 -2.86 -22.26 -59.10
N ALA A 428 -3.64 -22.76 -60.09
CA ALA A 428 -5.02 -22.31 -60.28
C ALA A 428 -5.91 -22.63 -59.07
N MET A 429 -5.81 -23.86 -58.57
CA MET A 429 -6.58 -24.27 -57.40
C MET A 429 -6.13 -23.56 -56.10
N GLN A 430 -4.84 -23.27 -55.94
CA GLN A 430 -4.36 -22.49 -54.81
C GLN A 430 -4.90 -21.05 -54.83
N ARG A 431 -5.00 -20.44 -56.01
CA ARG A 431 -5.65 -19.13 -56.16
C ARG A 431 -7.13 -19.20 -55.77
N GLN A 432 -7.80 -20.25 -56.19
CA GLN A 432 -9.19 -20.48 -55.82
C GLN A 432 -9.35 -20.72 -54.30
N GLU A 433 -8.45 -21.49 -53.69
CA GLU A 433 -8.44 -21.71 -52.23
C GLU A 433 -8.30 -20.36 -51.47
N LYS A 434 -7.37 -19.51 -51.90
CA LYS A 434 -7.18 -18.22 -51.27
C LYS A 434 -8.42 -17.32 -51.34
N LEU A 435 -9.16 -17.38 -52.45
CA LEU A 435 -10.41 -16.64 -52.63
C LEU A 435 -11.50 -17.22 -51.71
N LEU A 436 -11.64 -18.55 -51.66
CA LEU A 436 -12.62 -19.21 -50.80
C LEU A 436 -12.33 -19.03 -49.33
N VAL A 437 -11.08 -19.13 -48.89
CA VAL A 437 -10.64 -18.83 -47.51
C VAL A 437 -10.96 -17.38 -47.12
N THR A 438 -10.75 -16.44 -48.03
CA THR A 438 -11.11 -15.03 -47.79
C THR A 438 -12.63 -14.86 -47.68
N ALA A 439 -13.40 -15.54 -48.50
CA ALA A 439 -14.85 -15.55 -48.42
C ALA A 439 -15.33 -16.17 -47.08
N GLN A 440 -14.78 -17.33 -46.73
CA GLN A 440 -15.04 -18.01 -45.43
C GLN A 440 -14.78 -17.11 -44.20
N GLN A 441 -13.67 -16.35 -44.24
CA GLN A 441 -13.37 -15.39 -43.17
C GLN A 441 -14.42 -14.30 -43.08
N LYS A 442 -14.88 -13.77 -44.21
CA LYS A 442 -15.99 -12.79 -44.23
C LYS A 442 -17.29 -13.37 -43.68
N THR A 443 -17.63 -14.61 -44.08
CA THR A 443 -18.81 -15.31 -43.58
C THR A 443 -18.73 -15.54 -42.08
N ARG A 444 -17.57 -15.94 -41.55
CA ARG A 444 -17.35 -16.12 -40.09
C ARG A 444 -17.54 -14.79 -39.33
N LEU A 445 -17.02 -13.67 -39.88
CA LEU A 445 -17.21 -12.37 -39.25
C LEU A 445 -18.69 -11.96 -39.27
N ALA A 446 -19.37 -12.12 -40.39
CA ALA A 446 -20.79 -11.83 -40.53
C ALA A 446 -21.65 -12.69 -39.60
N ARG A 447 -21.35 -13.98 -39.49
CA ARG A 447 -22.00 -14.91 -38.57
C ARG A 447 -21.82 -14.44 -37.10
N ARG A 448 -20.58 -14.10 -36.71
CA ARG A 448 -20.30 -13.60 -35.34
C ARG A 448 -21.08 -12.32 -35.04
N THR A 449 -21.21 -11.42 -35.97
CA THR A 449 -22.00 -10.21 -35.84
C THR A 449 -23.50 -10.55 -35.67
N ALA A 450 -24.01 -11.47 -36.49
CA ALA A 450 -25.38 -11.93 -36.39
C ALA A 450 -25.66 -12.70 -35.08
N GLU A 451 -24.69 -13.44 -34.56
CA GLU A 451 -24.79 -14.13 -33.27
C GLU A 451 -24.88 -13.14 -32.08
N ILE A 452 -24.04 -12.12 -32.08
CA ILE A 452 -24.11 -11.04 -31.09
C ILE A 452 -25.48 -10.35 -31.15
N GLU A 453 -25.98 -10.10 -32.34
CA GLU A 453 -27.27 -9.47 -32.53
C GLU A 453 -28.43 -10.39 -32.10
N ALA A 454 -28.38 -11.68 -32.44
CA ALA A 454 -29.39 -12.64 -32.05
C ALA A 454 -29.47 -12.84 -30.53
N ASN A 455 -28.31 -12.88 -29.85
CA ASN A 455 -28.24 -13.05 -28.39
C ASN A 455 -28.73 -11.82 -27.60
N ARG A 456 -28.72 -10.67 -28.22
CA ARG A 456 -29.14 -9.42 -27.56
C ARG A 456 -30.66 -9.32 -27.33
N TRP A 457 -31.47 -9.94 -28.16
CA TRP A 457 -32.92 -9.84 -28.08
C TRP A 457 -33.52 -10.69 -26.93
N PRO A 458 -33.08 -11.95 -26.73
CA PRO A 458 -33.48 -12.71 -25.55
C PRO A 458 -33.14 -12.00 -24.24
N ASP A 459 -31.93 -11.41 -24.13
CA ASP A 459 -31.55 -10.63 -22.95
C ASP A 459 -32.52 -9.47 -22.65
N LEU A 460 -33.06 -8.84 -23.71
CA LEU A 460 -34.04 -7.77 -23.55
C LEU A 460 -35.42 -8.28 -23.11
N LEU A 461 -35.83 -9.48 -23.54
CA LEU A 461 -37.04 -10.11 -23.04
C LEU A 461 -36.90 -10.49 -21.57
N ASP A 462 -35.77 -11.07 -21.19
CA ASP A 462 -35.46 -11.39 -19.79
C ASP A 462 -35.41 -10.13 -18.91
N GLU A 463 -34.90 -9.01 -19.44
CA GLU A 463 -34.93 -7.73 -18.75
C GLU A 463 -36.34 -7.15 -18.61
N LEU A 464 -37.18 -7.33 -19.64
CA LEU A 464 -38.58 -6.95 -19.61
C LEU A 464 -39.31 -7.74 -18.54
N ASP A 465 -39.17 -9.06 -18.51
CA ASP A 465 -39.78 -9.92 -17.51
C ASP A 465 -39.32 -9.52 -16.07
N ARG A 466 -38.03 -9.24 -15.88
CA ARG A 466 -37.51 -8.74 -14.60
C ARG A 466 -38.10 -7.39 -14.22
N TRP A 467 -38.24 -6.50 -15.19
CA TRP A 467 -38.86 -5.19 -14.94
C TRP A 467 -40.33 -5.36 -14.54
N GLU A 468 -41.11 -6.17 -15.24
CA GLU A 468 -42.50 -6.46 -14.89
C GLU A 468 -42.63 -7.07 -13.48
N GLN A 469 -41.73 -7.99 -13.13
CA GLN A 469 -41.65 -8.56 -11.78
C GLN A 469 -41.29 -7.49 -10.74
N ALA A 470 -40.34 -6.61 -11.05
CA ALA A 470 -39.86 -5.58 -10.13
C ALA A 470 -40.84 -4.40 -10.02
N ALA A 471 -41.54 -4.00 -11.11
CA ALA A 471 -42.38 -2.82 -11.16
C ALA A 471 -43.87 -3.08 -10.84
N GLY A 472 -44.38 -4.28 -11.18
CA GLY A 472 -45.81 -4.58 -11.18
C GLY A 472 -46.23 -5.69 -10.23
N SER A 473 -45.32 -6.52 -9.72
CA SER A 473 -45.71 -7.66 -8.90
C SER A 473 -46.12 -7.24 -7.48
N ALA A 474 -47.11 -7.93 -6.93
CA ALA A 474 -47.44 -7.82 -5.52
C ALA A 474 -46.25 -8.17 -4.62
N GLN A 475 -45.35 -9.04 -5.07
CA GLN A 475 -44.14 -9.43 -4.37
C GLN A 475 -43.16 -8.26 -4.29
N ALA A 476 -42.90 -7.51 -5.37
CA ALA A 476 -41.98 -6.37 -5.34
C ALA A 476 -42.44 -5.27 -4.39
N LYS A 477 -43.77 -5.01 -4.37
CA LYS A 477 -44.35 -4.09 -3.39
C LYS A 477 -44.16 -4.60 -1.96
N ALA A 478 -44.43 -5.89 -1.74
CA ALA A 478 -44.23 -6.50 -0.43
C ALA A 478 -42.76 -6.46 0.02
N ASP A 479 -41.79 -6.66 -0.90
CA ASP A 479 -40.37 -6.59 -0.61
C ASP A 479 -39.91 -5.17 -0.25
N ILE A 480 -40.42 -4.15 -0.93
CA ILE A 480 -40.18 -2.73 -0.61
C ILE A 480 -40.78 -2.40 0.76
N ASP A 481 -42.02 -2.79 1.02
CA ASP A 481 -42.70 -2.56 2.30
C ASP A 481 -42.03 -3.30 3.44
N ALA A 482 -41.59 -4.53 3.22
CA ALA A 482 -40.79 -5.30 4.19
C ALA A 482 -39.45 -4.62 4.49
N SER A 483 -38.74 -4.14 3.45
CA SER A 483 -37.47 -3.42 3.61
C SER A 483 -37.63 -2.09 4.36
N ARG A 484 -38.71 -1.36 4.10
CA ARG A 484 -39.07 -0.13 4.86
C ARG A 484 -39.42 -0.44 6.30
N THR A 485 -40.21 -1.49 6.54
CA THR A 485 -40.59 -1.92 7.89
C THR A 485 -39.37 -2.30 8.68
N GLU A 486 -38.40 -3.01 8.08
CA GLU A 486 -37.13 -3.36 8.71
C GLU A 486 -36.29 -2.12 9.01
N SER A 487 -36.18 -1.15 8.08
CA SER A 487 -35.49 0.11 8.33
C SER A 487 -36.10 0.87 9.51
N ASN A 488 -37.44 0.98 9.58
CA ASN A 488 -38.13 1.62 10.69
C ASN A 488 -37.93 0.91 12.01
N ARG A 489 -37.89 -0.44 12.01
CA ARG A 489 -37.60 -1.23 13.20
C ARG A 489 -36.19 -0.94 13.73
N ILE A 490 -35.18 -0.98 12.84
CA ILE A 490 -33.78 -0.68 13.19
C ILE A 490 -33.65 0.74 13.72
N GLU A 491 -34.31 1.72 13.08
CA GLU A 491 -34.33 3.14 13.52
C GLU A 491 -34.94 3.28 14.91
N GLY A 492 -36.05 2.56 15.20
CA GLY A 492 -36.64 2.50 16.53
C GLY A 492 -35.72 1.92 17.59
N GLU A 493 -35.01 0.83 17.30
CA GLU A 493 -34.00 0.25 18.18
C GLU A 493 -32.83 1.21 18.42
N LEU A 494 -32.35 1.87 17.35
CA LEU A 494 -31.26 2.86 17.43
C LEU A 494 -31.65 4.04 18.34
N ASN A 495 -32.84 4.58 18.16
CA ASN A 495 -33.35 5.67 18.99
C ASN A 495 -33.50 5.25 20.45
N SER A 496 -33.97 4.02 20.71
CA SER A 496 -34.03 3.45 22.06
C SER A 496 -32.64 3.30 22.70
N ALA A 497 -31.67 2.80 21.93
CA ALA A 497 -30.28 2.65 22.40
C ALA A 497 -29.64 4.02 22.70
N ARG A 498 -29.86 5.02 21.85
CA ARG A 498 -29.38 6.40 22.06
C ARG A 498 -30.02 7.05 23.29
N THR A 499 -31.30 6.83 23.51
CA THR A 499 -32.00 7.33 24.72
C THR A 499 -31.41 6.70 25.97
N LYS A 500 -31.20 5.38 25.98
CA LYS A 500 -30.57 4.68 27.12
C LYS A 500 -29.14 5.20 27.37
N LEU A 501 -28.36 5.42 26.33
CA LEU A 501 -27.02 6.00 26.43
C LEU A 501 -27.07 7.40 27.07
N ALA A 502 -27.99 8.26 26.59
CA ALA A 502 -28.14 9.60 27.14
C ALA A 502 -28.53 9.58 28.64
N LEU A 503 -29.38 8.64 29.04
CA LEU A 503 -29.75 8.48 30.46
C LEU A 503 -28.53 8.03 31.32
N LEU A 504 -27.73 7.08 30.85
CA LEU A 504 -26.49 6.67 31.53
C LEU A 504 -25.49 7.83 31.65
N GLN A 505 -25.43 8.67 30.63
CA GLN A 505 -24.52 9.81 30.58
C GLN A 505 -24.99 11.01 31.44
N GLN A 506 -26.24 11.05 31.87
CA GLN A 506 -26.73 12.08 32.80
C GLN A 506 -26.22 11.85 34.20
N ASP A 507 -26.04 10.58 34.63
CA ASP A 507 -25.52 10.23 35.94
C ASP A 507 -23.98 10.27 35.88
N ARG A 508 -23.39 11.39 36.33
CA ARG A 508 -21.95 11.54 36.39
C ARG A 508 -21.37 10.53 37.38
N SER A 509 -20.44 9.71 36.88
CA SER A 509 -19.70 8.78 37.75
C SER A 509 -18.95 9.53 38.87
N GLU A 510 -18.74 8.88 40.02
CA GLU A 510 -17.97 9.48 41.10
C GLU A 510 -16.55 9.88 40.61
N ARG A 511 -15.99 9.14 39.69
CA ARG A 511 -14.69 9.47 39.11
C ARG A 511 -14.74 10.75 38.27
N GLU A 512 -15.80 10.98 37.48
CA GLU A 512 -15.99 12.23 36.74
C GLU A 512 -16.10 13.42 37.69
N LYS A 513 -16.83 13.25 38.78
CA LYS A 513 -16.92 14.28 39.86
C LYS A 513 -15.55 14.54 40.50
N THR A 514 -14.78 13.50 40.80
CA THR A 514 -13.43 13.63 41.32
C THR A 514 -12.52 14.43 40.38
N LEU A 515 -12.46 14.09 39.10
CA LEU A 515 -11.69 14.84 38.13
C LEU A 515 -12.18 16.29 37.95
N ALA A 516 -13.48 16.53 38.00
CA ALA A 516 -14.04 17.87 37.98
C ALA A 516 -13.60 18.70 39.20
N HIS A 517 -13.61 18.11 40.39
CA HIS A 517 -13.10 18.75 41.60
C HIS A 517 -11.60 19.03 41.53
N ILE A 518 -10.79 18.05 41.08
CA ILE A 518 -9.34 18.28 40.89
C ILE A 518 -9.13 19.46 39.92
N THR A 519 -9.88 19.51 38.85
CA THR A 519 -9.76 20.56 37.82
C THR A 519 -10.11 21.94 38.38
N ASP A 520 -11.18 22.02 39.20
CA ASP A 520 -11.63 23.24 39.83
C ASP A 520 -10.62 23.72 40.88
N ASP A 521 -10.12 22.83 41.72
CA ASP A 521 -9.11 23.14 42.73
C ASP A 521 -7.81 23.68 42.14
N LEU A 522 -7.29 23.02 41.06
CA LEU A 522 -6.13 23.48 40.35
C LEU A 522 -6.35 24.87 39.73
N THR A 523 -7.56 25.12 39.24
CA THR A 523 -7.95 26.40 38.65
C THR A 523 -8.00 27.50 39.71
N CYS A 524 -8.65 27.25 40.84
CA CYS A 524 -8.74 28.19 41.96
C CYS A 524 -7.36 28.57 42.57
N GLN A 525 -6.43 27.60 42.58
CA GLN A 525 -5.07 27.87 43.09
C GLN A 525 -4.22 28.66 42.14
N LEU A 526 -4.38 28.45 40.82
CA LEU A 526 -3.57 29.11 39.82
C LEU A 526 -4.11 30.50 39.44
N LEU A 527 -5.45 30.60 39.36
CA LEU A 527 -6.17 31.78 38.92
C LEU A 527 -7.04 32.31 40.07
N PRO A 528 -6.61 33.37 40.80
CA PRO A 528 -7.43 33.99 41.83
C PRO A 528 -8.69 34.61 41.24
N ASP A 529 -9.66 34.99 42.12
CA ASP A 529 -10.86 35.77 41.80
C ASP A 529 -12.02 35.01 41.14
N GLY A 530 -12.34 33.82 41.63
CA GLY A 530 -13.59 33.09 41.29
C GLY A 530 -13.55 32.41 39.94
N ALA A 531 -12.37 32.12 39.43
CA ALA A 531 -12.21 31.23 38.26
C ALA A 531 -12.66 29.84 38.65
N ILE A 532 -13.46 29.19 37.80
CA ILE A 532 -13.97 27.84 37.96
C ILE A 532 -13.39 26.95 36.85
N GLY A 533 -12.87 25.80 37.25
CA GLY A 533 -12.47 24.74 36.36
C GLY A 533 -13.60 23.71 36.20
N THR A 534 -13.85 23.24 35.01
CA THR A 534 -14.86 22.22 34.74
C THR A 534 -14.30 21.09 33.89
N PHE A 535 -14.81 19.90 34.13
CA PHE A 535 -14.48 18.71 33.35
C PHE A 535 -15.73 18.06 32.77
N ASP A 536 -15.72 17.86 31.44
CA ASP A 536 -16.74 17.10 30.71
C ASP A 536 -16.01 16.12 29.75
N PRO A 537 -15.92 14.83 30.08
CA PRO A 537 -15.18 13.85 29.29
C PRO A 537 -15.81 13.56 27.92
N ARG A 538 -17.02 14.05 27.66
CA ARG A 538 -17.74 13.85 26.40
C ARG A 538 -17.56 15.00 25.41
N ASP A 539 -16.98 16.12 25.86
CA ASP A 539 -16.69 17.24 24.97
C ASP A 539 -15.52 16.86 24.04
N GLU A 540 -15.82 16.76 22.74
CA GLU A 540 -14.88 16.35 21.69
C GLU A 540 -13.77 17.38 21.42
N ALA A 541 -13.89 18.60 21.95
CA ALA A 541 -12.96 19.68 21.70
C ALA A 541 -12.21 20.11 22.96
N ARG A 542 -12.92 20.27 24.09
CA ARG A 542 -12.44 20.91 25.31
C ARG A 542 -12.98 20.20 26.57
N PRO A 543 -12.48 19.01 26.87
CA PRO A 543 -12.94 18.26 28.03
C PRO A 543 -12.65 19.00 29.36
N PHE A 544 -11.56 19.78 29.41
CA PHE A 544 -11.24 20.66 30.53
C PHE A 544 -11.46 22.11 30.11
N ARG A 545 -12.20 22.87 30.91
CA ARG A 545 -12.53 24.27 30.61
C ARG A 545 -12.33 25.15 31.81
N LEU A 546 -11.84 26.36 31.55
CA LEU A 546 -11.78 27.44 32.52
C LEU A 546 -12.95 28.40 32.28
N SER A 547 -13.57 28.94 33.34
CA SER A 547 -14.66 29.93 33.25
C SER A 547 -14.18 31.28 32.68
N MET A 548 -12.89 31.50 32.67
CA MET A 548 -12.28 32.76 32.14
C MET A 548 -12.43 32.82 30.62
N ARG A 549 -12.98 33.91 30.14
CA ARG A 549 -13.01 34.21 28.69
C ARG A 549 -11.77 35.03 28.36
N GLY A 550 -10.79 34.45 27.75
CA GLY A 550 -9.54 35.11 27.44
C GLY A 550 -8.83 34.46 26.25
N GLY A 551 -7.77 35.11 25.77
CA GLY A 551 -7.03 34.73 24.60
C GLY A 551 -6.40 33.32 24.63
N GLU A 552 -5.47 33.11 23.75
CA GLU A 552 -4.83 31.80 23.50
C GLU A 552 -4.12 31.24 24.75
N ALA A 553 -3.61 32.10 25.61
CA ALA A 553 -2.96 31.75 26.89
C ALA A 553 -3.85 30.85 27.78
N TYR A 554 -5.12 31.18 27.92
CA TYR A 554 -6.02 30.37 28.76
C TYR A 554 -6.37 29.03 28.12
N ARG A 555 -6.35 28.91 26.78
CA ARG A 555 -6.51 27.62 26.10
C ARG A 555 -5.32 26.70 26.36
N VAL A 556 -4.11 27.25 26.31
CA VAL A 556 -2.90 26.51 26.67
C VAL A 556 -2.99 26.04 28.11
N LEU A 557 -3.42 26.95 29.01
CA LEU A 557 -3.59 26.64 30.41
C LEU A 557 -4.64 25.55 30.67
N GLU A 558 -5.77 25.53 29.94
CA GLU A 558 -6.76 24.45 29.99
C GLU A 558 -6.10 23.09 29.68
N VAL A 559 -5.24 23.03 28.68
CA VAL A 559 -4.52 21.80 28.33
C VAL A 559 -3.57 21.38 29.44
N LEU A 560 -2.78 22.33 29.96
CA LEU A 560 -1.81 22.05 31.02
C LEU A 560 -2.49 21.61 32.32
N LEU A 561 -3.53 22.33 32.76
CA LEU A 561 -4.28 21.96 33.95
C LEU A 561 -5.02 20.64 33.78
N GLY A 562 -5.56 20.38 32.58
CA GLY A 562 -6.16 19.09 32.24
C GLY A 562 -5.17 17.94 32.34
N ASP A 563 -3.95 18.11 31.78
CA ASP A 563 -2.90 17.09 31.90
C ASP A 563 -2.45 16.88 33.34
N ILE A 564 -2.33 17.96 34.14
CA ILE A 564 -1.99 17.86 35.57
C ILE A 564 -3.13 17.19 36.35
N ALA A 565 -4.39 17.51 36.07
CA ALA A 565 -5.52 16.83 36.69
C ALA A 565 -5.48 15.32 36.41
N CYS A 566 -5.21 14.94 35.15
CA CYS A 566 -5.03 13.54 34.77
C CYS A 566 -3.79 12.91 35.43
N LEU A 567 -2.69 13.65 35.57
CA LEU A 567 -1.49 13.19 36.26
C LEU A 567 -1.75 12.91 37.73
N LEU A 568 -2.49 13.76 38.41
CA LEU A 568 -2.89 13.54 39.80
C LEU A 568 -3.88 12.36 39.94
N ASP A 569 -4.82 12.22 39.00
CA ASP A 569 -5.76 11.09 38.97
C ASP A 569 -5.06 9.75 38.66
N SER A 570 -3.85 9.75 38.12
CA SER A 570 -3.10 8.52 37.82
C SER A 570 -2.80 7.68 39.07
N SER A 571 -2.94 8.24 40.30
CA SER A 571 -2.83 7.49 41.53
C SER A 571 -4.04 6.57 41.77
N SER A 572 -5.15 6.80 41.10
CA SER A 572 -6.34 5.92 41.19
C SER A 572 -6.06 4.55 40.55
N PRO A 573 -6.57 3.44 41.18
CA PRO A 573 -6.41 2.10 40.62
C PRO A 573 -7.14 1.91 39.27
N GLU A 574 -8.21 2.68 39.05
CA GLU A 574 -8.98 2.62 37.80
C GLU A 574 -8.29 3.35 36.63
N SER A 575 -7.41 4.30 36.92
CA SER A 575 -6.67 5.01 35.90
C SER A 575 -5.55 4.16 35.29
N ALA A 576 -5.51 4.03 34.00
CA ALA A 576 -4.41 3.38 33.28
C ALA A 576 -3.26 4.32 32.97
N LEU A 577 -3.37 5.61 33.30
CA LEU A 577 -2.26 6.54 33.12
C LEU A 577 -1.02 6.12 33.92
N PRO A 578 0.17 6.25 33.32
CA PRO A 578 1.40 5.76 33.94
C PRO A 578 1.92 6.62 35.11
N GLY A 579 1.35 7.81 35.34
CA GLY A 579 1.86 8.76 36.33
C GLY A 579 3.10 9.55 35.89
N LEU A 580 3.34 9.59 34.57
CA LEU A 580 4.43 10.30 33.92
C LEU A 580 3.85 11.23 32.86
N PHE A 581 4.30 12.50 32.85
CA PHE A 581 4.10 13.41 31.72
C PHE A 581 5.42 14.07 31.30
N ILE A 582 5.57 14.29 29.98
CA ILE A 582 6.72 14.94 29.35
C ILE A 582 6.20 16.07 28.48
N HIS A 583 6.51 17.31 28.82
CA HIS A 583 6.08 18.48 28.08
C HIS A 583 7.27 19.24 27.51
N ASP A 584 7.32 19.39 26.18
CA ASP A 584 8.35 20.16 25.50
C ASP A 584 7.89 21.61 25.31
N CYS A 585 8.50 22.53 26.02
CA CYS A 585 8.34 23.97 25.92
C CYS A 585 6.89 24.51 25.87
N PRO A 586 6.05 24.22 26.87
CA PRO A 586 4.64 24.63 26.84
C PRO A 586 4.44 26.16 26.82
N ARG A 587 5.46 26.95 27.16
CA ARG A 587 5.38 28.40 27.12
C ARG A 587 5.46 29.00 25.74
N GLU A 588 6.11 28.36 24.78
CA GLU A 588 6.20 28.85 23.38
C GLU A 588 4.82 29.06 22.73
N ALA A 589 3.76 28.67 23.44
CA ALA A 589 2.37 28.87 23.10
C ALA A 589 1.69 30.08 23.81
N ASP A 590 2.38 31.21 23.93
CA ASP A 590 1.81 32.55 24.29
C ASP A 590 1.36 32.80 25.74
N MET A 591 1.83 32.02 26.73
CA MET A 591 1.61 32.36 28.15
C MET A 591 2.51 33.53 28.62
N SER A 592 1.96 34.43 29.45
CA SER A 592 2.79 35.44 30.12
C SER A 592 3.78 34.79 31.09
N THR A 593 4.95 35.45 31.30
CA THR A 593 6.00 34.97 32.23
C THR A 593 5.43 34.68 33.60
N GLY A 594 4.65 35.62 34.17
CA GLY A 594 4.09 35.48 35.52
C GLY A 594 3.10 34.31 35.63
N LEU A 595 2.25 34.08 34.63
CA LEU A 595 1.32 32.97 34.61
C LEU A 595 2.08 31.64 34.57
N TYR A 596 3.14 31.57 33.80
CA TYR A 596 3.97 30.36 33.71
C TYR A 596 4.77 30.12 35.00
N GLU A 597 5.30 31.15 35.64
CA GLU A 597 5.95 31.03 36.95
C GLU A 597 4.97 30.55 38.03
N ASN A 598 3.74 31.07 38.03
CA ASN A 598 2.68 30.59 38.93
C ASN A 598 2.33 29.11 38.66
N TYR A 599 2.28 28.71 37.39
CA TYR A 599 2.06 27.31 37.04
C TYR A 599 3.17 26.40 37.56
N LEU A 600 4.45 26.75 37.39
CA LEU A 600 5.55 25.97 37.94
C LEU A 600 5.53 25.96 39.50
N SER A 601 5.14 27.05 40.12
CA SER A 601 4.99 27.13 41.58
C SER A 601 3.82 26.24 42.07
N LEU A 602 2.74 26.15 41.32
CA LEU A 602 1.65 25.19 41.58
C LEU A 602 2.16 23.75 41.58
N ILE A 603 2.95 23.36 40.55
CA ILE A 603 3.51 22.00 40.48
C ILE A 603 4.45 21.72 41.67
N ASP A 604 5.26 22.73 42.10
CA ASP A 604 6.10 22.58 43.30
C ASP A 604 5.25 22.36 44.59
N LEU A 605 4.14 23.08 44.69
CA LEU A 605 3.19 22.84 45.79
C LEU A 605 2.64 21.41 45.75
N LEU A 606 2.17 20.98 44.56
CA LEU A 606 1.62 19.63 44.37
C LEU A 606 2.63 18.54 44.74
N GLN A 607 3.90 18.64 44.31
CA GLN A 607 4.92 17.64 44.67
C GLN A 607 5.27 17.63 46.17
N LYS A 608 5.01 18.72 46.90
CA LYS A 608 5.20 18.78 48.35
C LYS A 608 4.04 18.19 49.13
N GLU A 609 2.82 18.43 48.67
CA GLU A 609 1.58 17.99 49.34
C GLU A 609 1.16 16.57 48.97
N ARG A 610 1.47 16.17 47.72
CA ARG A 610 1.06 14.86 47.15
C ARG A 610 2.20 13.84 47.23
N ARG A 611 2.53 13.45 48.49
CA ARG A 611 3.58 12.49 48.79
C ARG A 611 3.01 11.26 49.44
N MET A 612 3.53 10.11 49.02
CA MET A 612 3.37 8.84 49.68
C MET A 612 4.76 8.30 50.01
N ASP A 613 4.95 7.78 51.20
CA ASP A 613 6.26 7.32 51.68
C ASP A 613 7.38 8.40 51.57
N GLY A 614 7.02 9.70 51.71
CA GLY A 614 7.93 10.82 51.63
C GLY A 614 8.28 11.31 50.22
N GLU A 615 7.80 10.62 49.18
CA GLU A 615 8.10 10.94 47.78
C GLU A 615 6.82 11.21 46.98
N PRO A 616 6.88 12.08 45.92
CA PRO A 616 5.75 12.28 45.01
C PRO A 616 5.34 10.98 44.30
N TYR A 617 4.04 10.78 44.07
CA TYR A 617 3.50 9.61 43.35
C TYR A 617 3.36 9.84 41.85
N PHE A 618 3.96 10.90 41.33
CA PHE A 618 4.00 11.23 39.91
C PHE A 618 5.40 11.66 39.46
N GLN A 619 5.65 11.65 38.17
CA GLN A 619 6.80 12.31 37.55
C GLN A 619 6.33 13.28 36.45
N TYR A 620 6.82 14.51 36.52
CA TYR A 620 6.55 15.50 35.50
C TYR A 620 7.86 16.08 34.99
N ILE A 621 8.17 15.83 33.70
CA ILE A 621 9.37 16.34 33.01
C ILE A 621 8.92 17.46 32.10
N ILE A 622 9.50 18.65 32.25
CA ILE A 622 9.16 19.83 31.46
C ILE A 622 10.42 20.53 30.97
N THR A 623 10.47 20.84 29.69
CA THR A 623 11.55 21.65 29.13
C THR A 623 11.10 23.10 29.04
N THR A 624 12.01 24.05 29.27
CA THR A 624 11.70 25.48 29.25
C THR A 624 12.90 26.33 28.83
N THR A 625 12.63 27.46 28.16
CA THR A 625 13.59 28.54 27.93
C THR A 625 13.50 29.63 29.01
N THR A 626 12.32 29.74 29.65
CA THR A 626 12.12 30.73 30.72
C THR A 626 12.88 30.33 31.98
N PRO A 627 13.55 31.26 32.63
CA PRO A 627 14.13 31.01 33.95
C PRO A 627 13.04 30.52 34.91
N PRO A 628 13.20 29.32 35.51
CA PRO A 628 12.29 28.90 36.56
C PRO A 628 12.37 29.83 37.78
N PRO A 629 11.32 29.89 38.64
CA PRO A 629 11.39 30.58 39.92
C PRO A 629 12.64 30.18 40.72
N ALA A 630 13.27 31.14 41.40
CA ALA A 630 14.54 30.93 42.11
C ALA A 630 14.51 29.72 43.08
N ALA A 631 13.36 29.47 43.71
CA ALA A 631 13.17 28.34 44.61
C ALA A 631 13.30 26.97 43.91
N LEU A 632 13.04 26.90 42.60
CA LEU A 632 13.08 25.65 41.79
C LEU A 632 14.44 25.46 41.11
N GLN A 633 15.21 26.54 40.88
CA GLN A 633 16.47 26.47 40.12
C GLN A 633 17.50 25.52 40.72
N ASN A 634 17.61 25.45 42.03
CA ASN A 634 18.60 24.61 42.70
C ASN A 634 18.09 23.21 43.02
N LYS A 635 16.77 23.01 43.03
CA LYS A 635 16.15 21.78 43.54
C LYS A 635 15.57 20.93 42.42
N ASP A 636 14.91 21.56 41.46
CA ASP A 636 14.06 20.88 40.48
C ASP A 636 14.64 20.92 39.06
N VAL A 637 15.73 21.70 38.82
CA VAL A 637 16.45 21.69 37.55
C VAL A 637 17.35 20.43 37.50
N CYS A 638 16.93 19.44 36.77
CA CYS A 638 17.70 18.21 36.54
C CYS A 638 18.76 18.35 35.45
N LEU A 639 18.55 19.26 34.51
CA LEU A 639 19.50 19.56 33.44
C LEU A 639 19.43 21.05 33.04
N ALA A 640 20.59 21.70 33.04
CA ALA A 640 20.76 23.05 32.48
C ALA A 640 21.52 22.96 31.15
N LEU A 641 20.89 23.46 30.09
CA LEU A 641 21.48 23.54 28.76
C LEU A 641 21.79 25.02 28.41
N TYR A 642 22.87 25.26 27.70
CA TYR A 642 23.23 26.60 27.25
C TYR A 642 24.03 26.56 25.95
N PRO A 643 23.85 27.54 25.05
CA PRO A 643 24.44 27.50 23.70
C PRO A 643 25.90 28.06 23.68
N SER A 644 26.46 28.50 24.80
CA SER A 644 27.75 29.22 24.86
C SER A 644 28.97 28.29 24.77
N SER A 645 28.82 27.00 25.06
CA SER A 645 29.91 26.02 24.94
C SER A 645 29.33 24.67 24.49
N GLU A 646 30.17 23.79 23.96
CA GLU A 646 29.79 22.41 23.58
C GLU A 646 29.29 21.62 24.79
N GLU A 647 29.91 21.80 25.94
CA GLU A 647 29.47 21.15 27.19
C GLU A 647 28.05 21.55 27.61
N GLY A 648 27.57 22.71 27.17
CA GLY A 648 26.19 23.16 27.42
C GLY A 648 25.15 22.51 26.51
N LEU A 649 25.56 21.82 25.44
CA LEU A 649 24.69 21.17 24.50
C LEU A 649 24.37 19.72 24.96
N LEU A 650 23.18 19.20 24.66
CA LEU A 650 22.75 17.87 25.06
C LEU A 650 23.74 16.79 24.64
N PHE A 651 24.24 16.87 23.41
CA PHE A 651 25.14 15.87 22.82
C PHE A 651 26.63 16.30 22.86
N GLY A 652 26.99 17.35 23.59
CA GLY A 652 28.37 17.82 23.66
C GLY A 652 28.90 18.46 22.35
N LYS A 653 28.06 18.57 21.33
CA LYS A 653 28.38 19.19 20.03
C LYS A 653 27.13 19.70 19.33
N ARG A 654 27.33 20.60 18.36
CA ARG A 654 26.23 21.03 17.45
C ARG A 654 26.18 20.11 16.24
N PHE A 655 24.99 19.70 15.85
CA PHE A 655 24.80 19.09 14.57
C PHE A 655 24.71 20.18 13.49
N HIS A 656 25.49 20.03 12.45
CA HIS A 656 25.40 20.90 11.28
C HIS A 656 24.56 20.19 10.23
N ASP A 657 23.54 20.89 9.73
CA ASP A 657 22.81 20.44 8.56
C ASP A 657 23.81 20.20 7.41
N GLY A 658 24.11 18.95 7.09
CA GLY A 658 25.06 18.54 6.05
C GLY A 658 24.63 18.91 4.62
N ARG A 659 23.63 19.80 4.47
CA ARG A 659 23.17 20.38 3.20
C ARG A 659 23.70 21.78 2.94
N ARG A 660 24.89 22.13 3.38
CA ARG A 660 25.66 23.15 2.65
C ARG A 660 26.35 22.45 1.48
N MET A 661 25.67 22.36 0.36
CA MET A 661 26.33 22.28 -0.93
C MET A 661 27.33 23.45 -0.95
N SER A 662 28.62 23.12 -1.01
CA SER A 662 29.69 24.05 -1.28
C SER A 662 29.36 24.80 -2.59
N LEU A 663 28.92 26.03 -2.47
CA LEU A 663 28.96 27.02 -3.54
C LEU A 663 30.41 27.57 -3.67
N GLU A 664 31.38 26.65 -3.63
CA GLU A 664 32.78 26.95 -3.98
C GLU A 664 33.03 26.21 -5.29
N GLY A 665 32.82 26.90 -6.40
CA GLY A 665 33.07 26.37 -7.74
C GLY A 665 32.58 27.24 -8.87
N THR A 666 32.72 28.58 -8.74
CA THR A 666 32.74 29.49 -9.89
C THR A 666 33.85 30.48 -9.71
N GLU A 667 35.09 29.99 -9.88
CA GLU A 667 36.18 30.89 -10.27
C GLU A 667 36.16 31.02 -11.79
N ASP A 668 36.08 32.25 -12.20
CA ASP A 668 36.65 32.92 -13.38
C ASP A 668 36.81 32.08 -14.67
N ILE A 669 35.93 32.33 -15.61
CA ILE A 669 36.34 32.32 -17.03
C ILE A 669 35.96 33.70 -17.60
N ASN A 670 37.02 34.49 -17.91
CA ASN A 670 37.00 35.64 -18.77
C ASN A 670 36.43 35.36 -20.18
#